data_e268e27e28e524248e4120ed8a951b93
#
_entry.id   e268e27e28e524248e4120ed8a951b93
#
_cell.length_a   1.000
_cell.length_b   1.000
_cell.length_c   1.000
_cell.angle_alpha   90.00
_cell.angle_beta   90.00
_cell.angle_gamma   90.00
#
_symmetry.space_group_name_H-M   'P 1'
#
loop_
_entity.id
_entity.type
_entity.pdbx_description
1 polymer ?
#
loop_
_entity_poly.entity_id
_entity_poly.type
_entity_poly.pdbx_seq_one_letter_code
_entity_poly.pdbx_strand_id
1 'polypeptide(L)'
;MNLNQFTQKSLEAVQSAQTIAQEYGNQQIEQAHLLYALLKQENGLIPQLLGNLGLTVPSFEAAVRAEVEKLPRVSVGGREAGKIYIAPDVDKALSTAESIAGSMKDEYVSVEHLFLALLDTANSSLKDLYRTYNITREGVLKALTAVRGNQRVTSDNPEETYDALKKYGSDLVERARQNKLDPVIGRDDEIRNVIRILSRKSKNNPVLIGEPGVGKTAIAEGLAQRIVKGDVPASLKDKTIFARDMGSLVAGAKYRGEFEERLKAVLSEVRKSEGRILLFIDELHTIVGAGKTEGAMDAGNLLKPMLARGELHCIGATTLNEYRQYIEKDAALERRFQPVMVSEPTVEDTVAILRGLKERYEVFHGVKITDGAIIAAATLSNRYITDRFLPDKAIDLVDEACAMIRTEIDSMPTELDVIQRKIIQLQIEEAALKKEDDALSREHLAELQKELAELRDEFNAKKAQWENEKNAIGKVQKLREELEQANADLEKAQREYDLNKAAELQYGRIPELKKELEAEEQIAQAGKERSLLRDKVTEEEIARIIERWTGIPVSRLMEGEREKLLHLEDILHQRVVGQDEAVRLVAESILRSRAGIADPDRPIGSFLFLGPTGVGKTELAKTLAEALFDSEKNLVRIDMSEYMEKFSVSRLIGAPPGYVGYEEGGQLTEAVRRHPYCVVLFDEVEKAHPDVFNILLQVLDDGRITDSQGRTVDFKNTIIILTSNLGSQFLLDGIGPDGAITEEARNQVSELLKRSFRPEFLNRLDEIVFYKPLTKDNVTHIIDLMAAELNRRLSDKQLTVNLTDRAKEHIIDSAYDPIYGARPLRRYLQHTVETLISRKIIAGEVEQGDTLAVDCRDGALTVSAVRVE
;
A
#
# COMPACT_ATOMS: atom_id res chain seq x y z
N MET A 1 54.00 -6.65 -20.13
CA MET A 1 52.84 -6.11 -19.41
C MET A 1 51.92 -7.26 -19.04
N ASN A 2 51.71 -7.48 -17.76
CA ASN A 2 50.85 -8.59 -17.28
C ASN A 2 49.50 -8.00 -16.93
N LEU A 3 48.55 -7.99 -17.87
CA LEU A 3 47.19 -7.45 -17.69
C LEU A 3 46.42 -8.13 -16.56
N ASN A 4 46.83 -9.32 -16.14
CA ASN A 4 46.21 -10.03 -15.01
C ASN A 4 46.48 -9.41 -13.63
N GLN A 5 47.39 -8.44 -13.56
CA GLN A 5 47.71 -7.70 -12.34
C GLN A 5 47.02 -6.34 -12.25
N PHE A 6 46.12 -6.02 -13.19
CA PHE A 6 45.34 -4.80 -13.17
C PHE A 6 43.97 -5.04 -12.58
N THR A 7 43.47 -4.09 -11.80
CA THR A 7 42.10 -4.13 -11.31
C THR A 7 41.07 -4.02 -12.44
N GLN A 8 39.85 -4.48 -12.22
CA GLN A 8 38.82 -4.41 -13.26
C GLN A 8 38.61 -2.97 -13.74
N LYS A 9 38.53 -2.00 -12.83
CA LYS A 9 38.39 -0.58 -13.19
C LYS A 9 39.60 0.00 -13.92
N SER A 10 40.79 -0.47 -13.61
CA SER A 10 41.97 -0.09 -14.36
C SER A 10 41.94 -0.62 -15.81
N LEU A 11 41.49 -1.86 -16.01
CA LEU A 11 41.31 -2.42 -17.34
C LEU A 11 40.18 -1.69 -18.11
N GLU A 12 39.08 -1.38 -17.45
CA GLU A 12 38.01 -0.58 -18.05
C GLU A 12 38.45 0.80 -18.46
N ALA A 13 39.28 1.47 -17.66
CA ALA A 13 39.86 2.76 -18.03
C ALA A 13 40.75 2.68 -19.30
N VAL A 14 41.56 1.63 -19.41
CA VAL A 14 42.41 1.43 -20.60
C VAL A 14 41.54 1.10 -21.83
N GLN A 15 40.52 0.27 -21.70
CA GLN A 15 39.58 -0.03 -22.79
C GLN A 15 38.77 1.20 -23.20
N SER A 16 38.28 1.99 -22.22
CA SER A 16 37.57 3.24 -22.49
C SER A 16 38.46 4.26 -23.18
N ALA A 17 39.73 4.36 -22.80
CA ALA A 17 40.70 5.21 -23.48
C ALA A 17 40.89 4.82 -24.96
N GLN A 18 40.85 3.51 -25.26
CA GLN A 18 40.87 3.01 -26.63
C GLN A 18 39.61 3.43 -27.41
N THR A 19 38.46 3.29 -26.81
CA THR A 19 37.18 3.69 -27.42
C THR A 19 37.13 5.19 -27.67
N ILE A 20 37.56 5.99 -26.70
CA ILE A 20 37.68 7.46 -26.84
C ILE A 20 38.60 7.84 -27.99
N ALA A 21 39.78 7.20 -28.11
CA ALA A 21 40.69 7.44 -29.22
C ALA A 21 40.04 7.10 -30.58
N GLN A 22 39.24 6.05 -30.67
CA GLN A 22 38.46 5.72 -31.87
C GLN A 22 37.40 6.78 -32.19
N GLU A 23 36.62 7.20 -31.22
CA GLU A 23 35.57 8.21 -31.39
C GLU A 23 36.12 9.54 -31.90
N TYR A 24 37.30 9.95 -31.39
CA TYR A 24 37.98 11.18 -31.83
C TYR A 24 38.80 11.02 -33.09
N GLY A 25 38.91 9.82 -33.65
CA GLY A 25 39.65 9.57 -34.90
C GLY A 25 41.17 9.59 -34.74
N ASN A 26 41.68 9.25 -33.55
CA ASN A 26 43.11 9.22 -33.27
C ASN A 26 43.68 7.81 -33.53
N GLN A 27 44.90 7.70 -34.06
CA GLN A 27 45.58 6.41 -34.36
C GLN A 27 46.29 5.81 -33.13
N GLN A 28 46.51 6.61 -32.11
CA GLN A 28 47.24 6.18 -30.91
C GLN A 28 46.46 6.58 -29.66
N ILE A 29 46.54 5.73 -28.63
CA ILE A 29 46.05 6.06 -27.29
C ILE A 29 47.11 6.94 -26.64
N GLU A 30 46.80 8.22 -26.44
CA GLU A 30 47.64 9.19 -25.75
C GLU A 30 47.30 9.28 -24.27
N GLN A 31 48.17 9.88 -23.43
CA GLN A 31 47.93 10.06 -22.01
C GLN A 31 46.64 10.84 -21.71
N ALA A 32 46.27 11.79 -22.59
CA ALA A 32 45.00 12.53 -22.45
C ALA A 32 43.77 11.64 -22.57
N HIS A 33 43.79 10.60 -23.43
CA HIS A 33 42.71 9.66 -23.53
C HIS A 33 42.54 8.83 -22.24
N LEU A 34 43.66 8.36 -21.66
CA LEU A 34 43.65 7.59 -20.44
C LEU A 34 43.17 8.44 -19.24
N LEU A 35 43.62 9.68 -19.15
CA LEU A 35 43.18 10.63 -18.12
C LEU A 35 41.67 10.92 -18.25
N TYR A 36 41.21 11.15 -19.48
CA TYR A 36 39.78 11.41 -19.73
C TYR A 36 38.95 10.20 -19.42
N ALA A 37 39.42 9.00 -19.74
CA ALA A 37 38.75 7.75 -19.37
C ALA A 37 38.60 7.57 -17.83
N LEU A 38 39.69 7.87 -17.09
CA LEU A 38 39.65 7.82 -15.61
C LEU A 38 38.66 8.83 -14.98
N LEU A 39 38.53 10.02 -15.61
CA LEU A 39 37.58 11.04 -15.14
C LEU A 39 36.12 10.70 -15.44
N LYS A 40 35.87 9.97 -16.54
CA LYS A 40 34.50 9.56 -16.96
C LYS A 40 33.95 8.32 -16.26
N GLN A 41 34.74 7.63 -15.46
CA GLN A 41 34.26 6.47 -14.74
C GLN A 41 33.13 6.84 -13.77
N GLU A 42 32.00 6.18 -13.90
CA GLU A 42 30.88 6.35 -12.98
C GLU A 42 31.29 5.94 -11.57
N ASN A 43 31.08 6.81 -10.58
CA ASN A 43 31.54 6.65 -9.21
C ASN A 43 33.04 6.34 -9.08
N GLY A 44 33.85 6.91 -10.00
CA GLY A 44 35.29 6.67 -10.05
C GLY A 44 36.02 7.28 -8.86
N LEU A 45 37.12 6.63 -8.44
CA LEU A 45 37.98 7.11 -7.35
C LEU A 45 38.69 8.43 -7.74
N ILE A 46 39.08 8.61 -8.99
CA ILE A 46 39.81 9.80 -9.41
C ILE A 46 38.98 11.08 -9.33
N PRO A 47 37.74 11.15 -9.84
CA PRO A 47 36.86 12.30 -9.60
C PRO A 47 36.68 12.61 -8.10
N GLN A 48 36.53 11.60 -7.24
CA GLN A 48 36.41 11.78 -5.81
C GLN A 48 37.66 12.38 -5.16
N LEU A 49 38.85 11.90 -5.54
CA LEU A 49 40.12 12.43 -5.06
C LEU A 49 40.31 13.90 -5.46
N LEU A 50 39.96 14.26 -6.70
CA LEU A 50 40.04 15.63 -7.19
C LEU A 50 39.02 16.54 -6.47
N GLY A 51 37.82 16.06 -6.18
CA GLY A 51 36.82 16.75 -5.35
C GLY A 51 37.35 17.03 -3.96
N ASN A 52 38.02 16.07 -3.32
CA ASN A 52 38.62 16.23 -1.99
C ASN A 52 39.78 17.24 -1.97
N LEU A 53 40.38 17.48 -3.13
CA LEU A 53 41.41 18.57 -3.33
C LEU A 53 40.75 19.93 -3.53
N GLY A 54 39.41 20.02 -3.51
CA GLY A 54 38.66 21.25 -3.72
C GLY A 54 38.54 21.68 -5.21
N LEU A 55 38.75 20.76 -6.13
CA LEU A 55 38.65 21.02 -7.57
C LEU A 55 37.22 20.84 -8.08
N THR A 56 36.82 21.71 -8.99
CA THR A 56 35.55 21.52 -9.73
C THR A 56 35.78 20.48 -10.84
N VAL A 57 35.43 19.21 -10.57
CA VAL A 57 35.68 18.08 -11.47
C VAL A 57 35.16 18.34 -12.90
N PRO A 58 33.93 18.86 -13.14
CA PRO A 58 33.43 19.15 -14.48
C PRO A 58 34.31 20.15 -15.26
N SER A 59 34.90 21.14 -14.57
CA SER A 59 35.81 22.11 -15.19
C SER A 59 37.13 21.46 -15.63
N PHE A 60 37.69 20.59 -14.82
CA PHE A 60 38.91 19.85 -15.14
C PHE A 60 38.66 18.83 -16.25
N GLU A 61 37.54 18.10 -16.20
CA GLU A 61 37.15 17.17 -17.26
C GLU A 61 37.00 17.88 -18.63
N ALA A 62 36.36 19.05 -18.66
CA ALA A 62 36.25 19.87 -19.89
C ALA A 62 37.61 20.30 -20.42
N ALA A 63 38.56 20.66 -19.54
CA ALA A 63 39.92 21.03 -19.95
C ALA A 63 40.69 19.83 -20.51
N VAL A 64 40.57 18.62 -19.91
CA VAL A 64 41.19 17.40 -20.42
C VAL A 64 40.57 17.01 -21.76
N ARG A 65 39.27 17.14 -21.92
CA ARG A 65 38.56 16.91 -23.18
C ARG A 65 39.08 17.85 -24.28
N ALA A 66 39.30 19.13 -23.98
CA ALA A 66 39.86 20.07 -24.93
C ALA A 66 41.29 19.67 -25.39
N GLU A 67 42.08 19.03 -24.52
CA GLU A 67 43.38 18.45 -24.92
C GLU A 67 43.21 17.24 -25.83
N VAL A 68 42.24 16.36 -25.58
CA VAL A 68 41.93 15.25 -26.51
C VAL A 68 41.50 15.77 -27.88
N GLU A 69 40.70 16.85 -27.94
CA GLU A 69 40.23 17.46 -29.19
C GLU A 69 41.36 18.08 -30.03
N LYS A 70 42.48 18.48 -29.42
CA LYS A 70 43.66 19.02 -30.09
C LYS A 70 44.55 17.96 -30.77
N LEU A 71 44.36 16.68 -30.39
CA LEU A 71 45.17 15.61 -30.92
C LEU A 71 44.93 15.39 -32.44
N PRO A 72 45.94 14.98 -33.19
CA PRO A 72 45.85 14.80 -34.65
C PRO A 72 44.80 13.77 -35.02
N ARG A 73 43.83 14.17 -35.84
CA ARG A 73 42.82 13.29 -36.42
C ARG A 73 43.26 12.76 -37.75
N VAL A 74 43.19 11.48 -37.99
CA VAL A 74 43.50 10.87 -39.26
C VAL A 74 42.21 10.39 -39.92
N SER A 75 41.84 11.01 -41.04
CA SER A 75 40.76 10.53 -41.89
C SER A 75 41.25 9.36 -42.71
N VAL A 76 40.86 8.16 -42.38
CA VAL A 76 41.22 6.95 -43.09
C VAL A 76 40.37 6.80 -44.34
N GLY A 77 40.88 7.18 -45.47
CA GLY A 77 40.47 6.72 -46.80
C GLY A 77 41.10 5.35 -47.07
N GLY A 78 40.41 4.28 -46.85
CA GLY A 78 40.67 2.94 -47.40
C GLY A 78 41.55 1.98 -46.57
N ARG A 79 40.96 0.90 -46.14
CA ARG A 79 41.54 -0.41 -45.75
C ARG A 79 42.57 -0.45 -44.61
N GLU A 80 42.04 -0.65 -43.44
CA GLU A 80 42.43 -1.30 -42.20
C GLU A 80 41.93 -0.48 -41.00
N ALA A 81 40.60 -0.41 -40.87
CA ALA A 81 39.95 0.03 -39.66
C ALA A 81 40.17 -1.03 -38.57
N GLY A 82 40.99 -0.76 -37.54
CA GLY A 82 40.98 -1.66 -36.40
C GLY A 82 42.23 -1.77 -35.53
N LYS A 83 43.41 -1.22 -35.92
CA LYS A 83 44.58 -1.29 -35.03
C LYS A 83 44.90 0.10 -34.47
N ILE A 84 44.54 0.34 -33.23
CA ILE A 84 44.99 1.49 -32.45
C ILE A 84 46.26 1.08 -31.70
N TYR A 85 47.28 1.89 -31.79
CA TYR A 85 48.54 1.67 -31.11
C TYR A 85 48.55 2.42 -29.77
N ILE A 86 49.30 1.91 -28.81
CA ILE A 86 49.56 2.60 -27.54
C ILE A 86 50.74 3.52 -27.76
N ALA A 87 50.60 4.81 -27.43
CA ALA A 87 51.70 5.76 -27.51
C ALA A 87 52.82 5.37 -26.52
N PRO A 88 54.10 5.60 -26.85
CA PRO A 88 55.22 5.28 -25.95
C PRO A 88 55.08 5.90 -24.54
N ASP A 89 54.51 7.09 -24.47
CA ASP A 89 54.26 7.79 -23.19
C ASP A 89 53.20 7.11 -22.34
N VAL A 90 52.20 6.48 -22.94
CA VAL A 90 51.18 5.69 -22.22
C VAL A 90 51.79 4.37 -21.75
N ASP A 91 52.55 3.68 -22.59
CA ASP A 91 53.25 2.45 -22.21
C ASP A 91 54.20 2.70 -21.02
N LYS A 92 54.92 3.83 -21.03
CA LYS A 92 55.74 4.29 -19.93
C LYS A 92 54.92 4.57 -18.67
N ALA A 93 53.73 5.20 -18.79
CA ALA A 93 52.85 5.45 -17.67
C ALA A 93 52.33 4.14 -17.06
N LEU A 94 51.96 3.19 -17.88
CA LEU A 94 51.52 1.87 -17.43
C LEU A 94 52.60 1.10 -16.69
N SER A 95 53.84 1.10 -17.22
CA SER A 95 54.98 0.48 -16.55
C SER A 95 55.36 1.20 -15.22
N THR A 96 55.20 2.51 -15.17
CA THR A 96 55.40 3.30 -13.96
C THR A 96 54.34 2.97 -12.92
N ALA A 97 53.08 2.76 -13.34
CA ALA A 97 52.01 2.35 -12.45
C ALA A 97 52.27 0.98 -11.77
N GLU A 98 52.85 0.01 -12.52
CA GLU A 98 53.30 -1.27 -11.96
C GLU A 98 54.41 -1.05 -10.89
N SER A 99 55.33 -0.15 -11.13
CA SER A 99 56.40 0.20 -10.18
C SER A 99 55.86 0.88 -8.93
N ILE A 100 54.89 1.79 -9.08
CA ILE A 100 54.24 2.49 -7.98
C ILE A 100 53.47 1.48 -7.11
N ALA A 101 52.68 0.58 -7.72
CA ALA A 101 51.98 -0.48 -7.00
C ALA A 101 52.94 -1.36 -6.20
N GLY A 102 54.07 -1.77 -6.79
CA GLY A 102 55.08 -2.51 -6.09
C GLY A 102 55.72 -1.74 -4.92
N SER A 103 55.94 -0.43 -5.06
CA SER A 103 56.46 0.42 -3.97
C SER A 103 55.47 0.59 -2.83
N MET A 104 54.17 0.57 -3.12
CA MET A 104 53.09 0.62 -2.13
C MET A 104 52.74 -0.77 -1.54
N LYS A 105 53.44 -1.82 -2.04
CA LYS A 105 53.20 -3.22 -1.62
C LYS A 105 51.79 -3.69 -1.95
N ASP A 106 51.25 -3.24 -3.03
CA ASP A 106 49.95 -3.63 -3.57
C ASP A 106 50.13 -4.80 -4.56
N GLU A 107 49.20 -5.73 -4.60
CA GLU A 107 49.24 -6.90 -5.48
C GLU A 107 48.67 -6.62 -6.87
N TYR A 108 47.82 -5.59 -6.99
CA TYR A 108 47.18 -5.18 -8.22
C TYR A 108 47.42 -3.71 -8.50
N VAL A 109 47.46 -3.37 -9.82
CA VAL A 109 47.55 -1.99 -10.32
C VAL A 109 46.13 -1.43 -10.41
N SER A 110 45.80 -0.50 -9.55
CA SER A 110 44.46 0.16 -9.47
C SER A 110 44.49 1.54 -10.14
N VAL A 111 43.33 2.18 -10.26
CA VAL A 111 43.17 3.46 -10.96
C VAL A 111 44.02 4.60 -10.35
N GLU A 112 44.25 4.60 -9.03
CA GLU A 112 45.12 5.55 -8.35
C GLU A 112 46.57 5.40 -8.80
N HIS A 113 47.05 4.16 -9.02
CA HIS A 113 48.42 3.95 -9.53
C HIS A 113 48.57 4.47 -10.95
N LEU A 114 47.51 4.28 -11.80
CA LEU A 114 47.49 4.86 -13.14
C LEU A 114 47.51 6.39 -13.10
N PHE A 115 46.73 6.99 -12.22
CA PHE A 115 46.67 8.44 -12.11
C PHE A 115 47.97 9.03 -11.56
N LEU A 116 48.61 8.43 -10.56
CA LEU A 116 49.92 8.83 -10.06
C LEU A 116 51.01 8.67 -11.12
N ALA A 117 50.97 7.60 -11.90
CA ALA A 117 51.90 7.37 -12.99
C ALA A 117 51.72 8.41 -14.13
N LEU A 118 50.49 8.82 -14.44
CA LEU A 118 50.21 9.91 -15.36
C LEU A 118 50.74 11.25 -14.85
N LEU A 119 50.72 11.51 -13.52
CA LEU A 119 51.37 12.70 -12.96
C LEU A 119 52.87 12.66 -13.05
N ASP A 120 53.51 11.52 -12.79
CA ASP A 120 54.96 11.36 -12.81
C ASP A 120 55.54 11.37 -14.24
N THR A 121 54.79 10.84 -15.21
CA THR A 121 55.26 10.72 -16.63
C THR A 121 54.56 11.69 -17.57
N ALA A 122 53.89 12.70 -17.06
CA ALA A 122 53.06 13.63 -17.82
C ALA A 122 53.85 14.27 -19.00
N ASN A 123 53.21 14.29 -20.17
CA ASN A 123 53.70 15.07 -21.29
C ASN A 123 53.55 16.59 -21.05
N SER A 124 54.03 17.44 -21.98
CA SER A 124 53.99 18.89 -21.80
C SER A 124 52.58 19.44 -21.60
N SER A 125 51.60 18.96 -22.37
CA SER A 125 50.21 19.40 -22.29
C SER A 125 49.58 19.07 -20.93
N LEU A 126 49.77 17.84 -20.45
CA LEU A 126 49.23 17.42 -19.16
C LEU A 126 49.97 18.09 -18.00
N LYS A 127 51.28 18.35 -18.10
CA LYS A 127 52.01 19.10 -17.08
C LYS A 127 51.48 20.52 -16.91
N ASP A 128 51.14 21.18 -17.97
CA ASP A 128 50.56 22.51 -17.92
C ASP A 128 49.16 22.51 -17.36
N LEU A 129 48.36 21.51 -17.69
CA LEU A 129 47.04 21.27 -17.04
C LEU A 129 47.15 21.03 -15.54
N TYR A 130 48.02 20.14 -15.10
CA TYR A 130 48.20 19.84 -13.68
C TYR A 130 48.68 21.08 -12.90
N ARG A 131 49.54 21.91 -13.53
CA ARG A 131 50.00 23.17 -12.93
C ARG A 131 48.86 24.19 -12.84
N THR A 132 48.04 24.33 -13.87
CA THR A 132 46.91 25.24 -13.91
C THR A 132 45.91 24.95 -12.84
N TYR A 133 45.63 23.67 -12.61
CA TYR A 133 44.67 23.20 -11.59
C TYR A 133 45.32 22.86 -10.24
N ASN A 134 46.59 23.19 -10.05
CA ASN A 134 47.38 22.95 -8.83
C ASN A 134 47.31 21.49 -8.34
N ILE A 135 47.33 20.54 -9.27
CA ILE A 135 47.34 19.10 -8.96
C ILE A 135 48.78 18.66 -8.76
N THR A 136 49.10 18.29 -7.49
CA THR A 136 50.44 17.83 -7.12
C THR A 136 50.40 16.38 -6.64
N ARG A 137 51.51 15.65 -6.84
CA ARG A 137 51.63 14.27 -6.37
C ARG A 137 51.40 14.13 -4.86
N GLU A 138 51.97 15.07 -4.06
CA GLU A 138 51.79 15.09 -2.59
C GLU A 138 50.33 15.34 -2.19
N GLY A 139 49.64 16.25 -2.88
CA GLY A 139 48.23 16.52 -2.67
C GLY A 139 47.38 15.28 -2.93
N VAL A 140 47.60 14.62 -4.07
CA VAL A 140 46.90 13.39 -4.44
C VAL A 140 47.16 12.25 -3.45
N LEU A 141 48.43 12.05 -3.02
CA LEU A 141 48.75 11.05 -2.00
C LEU A 141 48.09 11.33 -0.68
N LYS A 142 48.00 12.59 -0.25
CA LYS A 142 47.29 13.00 0.96
C LYS A 142 45.80 12.75 0.86
N ALA A 143 45.20 13.09 -0.29
CA ALA A 143 43.79 12.79 -0.55
C ALA A 143 43.52 11.28 -0.60
N LEU A 144 44.41 10.51 -1.24
CA LEU A 144 44.34 9.05 -1.32
C LEU A 144 44.44 8.41 0.08
N THR A 145 45.32 8.92 0.93
CA THR A 145 45.45 8.43 2.32
C THR A 145 44.19 8.70 3.12
N ALA A 146 43.48 9.78 2.86
CA ALA A 146 42.22 10.10 3.51
C ALA A 146 41.09 9.15 3.07
N VAL A 147 41.06 8.70 1.81
CA VAL A 147 40.02 7.81 1.25
C VAL A 147 40.37 6.34 1.49
N ARG A 148 41.62 5.94 1.21
CA ARG A 148 42.07 4.54 1.27
C ARG A 148 42.61 4.15 2.66
N GLY A 149 43.08 5.10 3.44
CA GLY A 149 43.81 4.83 4.70
C GLY A 149 45.08 4.02 4.42
N ASN A 150 45.35 3.00 5.26
CA ASN A 150 46.47 2.07 5.11
C ASN A 150 46.08 0.72 4.46
N GLN A 151 44.97 0.67 3.71
CA GLN A 151 44.55 -0.57 3.07
C GLN A 151 45.45 -0.85 1.85
N ARG A 152 45.78 -2.14 1.63
CA ARG A 152 46.50 -2.60 0.44
C ARG A 152 45.50 -3.11 -0.61
N VAL A 153 45.88 -2.97 -1.88
CA VAL A 153 45.12 -3.52 -2.99
C VAL A 153 45.48 -5.00 -3.13
N THR A 154 44.65 -5.86 -2.55
CA THR A 154 44.84 -7.32 -2.54
C THR A 154 43.76 -8.07 -3.33
N SER A 155 42.80 -7.35 -3.92
CA SER A 155 41.74 -7.88 -4.77
C SER A 155 41.73 -7.18 -6.14
N ASP A 156 41.03 -7.76 -7.09
CA ASP A 156 40.87 -7.21 -8.44
C ASP A 156 39.82 -6.10 -8.51
N ASN A 157 39.06 -5.85 -7.39
CA ASN A 157 38.04 -4.79 -7.30
C ASN A 157 38.13 -4.01 -5.96
N PRO A 158 39.26 -3.36 -5.62
CA PRO A 158 39.49 -2.71 -4.34
C PRO A 158 38.63 -1.43 -4.15
N GLU A 159 38.27 -0.76 -5.24
CA GLU A 159 37.53 0.49 -5.21
C GLU A 159 36.11 0.32 -4.64
N GLU A 160 35.55 -0.89 -4.67
CA GLU A 160 34.25 -1.17 -4.02
C GLU A 160 34.35 -1.14 -2.49
N THR A 161 35.51 -1.33 -1.94
CA THR A 161 35.76 -1.35 -0.48
C THR A 161 36.08 0.02 0.11
N TYR A 162 36.38 1.03 -0.73
CA TYR A 162 36.68 2.38 -0.27
C TYR A 162 35.41 3.16 0.04
N ASP A 163 35.42 3.90 1.17
CA ASP A 163 34.25 4.65 1.67
C ASP A 163 32.97 3.78 1.76
N ALA A 164 33.13 2.52 2.16
CA ALA A 164 32.05 1.53 2.17
C ALA A 164 30.83 1.98 2.98
N LEU A 165 31.03 2.73 4.07
CA LEU A 165 29.94 3.30 4.85
C LEU A 165 29.09 4.29 4.06
N LYS A 166 29.72 5.20 3.31
CA LYS A 166 28.98 6.19 2.51
C LYS A 166 28.31 5.57 1.28
N LYS A 167 28.90 4.52 0.71
CA LYS A 167 28.32 3.82 -0.44
C LYS A 167 27.11 2.94 -0.08
N TYR A 168 27.18 2.28 1.06
CA TYR A 168 26.21 1.25 1.44
C TYR A 168 25.39 1.60 2.68
N GLY A 169 25.42 2.83 3.15
CA GLY A 169 24.64 3.28 4.31
C GLY A 169 24.33 4.76 4.27
N SER A 170 23.39 5.17 5.10
CA SER A 170 22.98 6.56 5.28
C SER A 170 23.29 7.00 6.71
N ASP A 171 23.99 8.11 6.86
CA ASP A 171 24.22 8.74 8.17
C ASP A 171 22.94 9.47 8.62
N LEU A 172 22.23 8.90 9.59
CA LEU A 172 20.99 9.48 10.13
C LEU A 172 21.27 10.78 10.90
N VAL A 173 22.43 10.91 11.55
CA VAL A 173 22.77 12.14 12.28
C VAL A 173 23.01 13.30 11.32
N GLU A 174 23.70 13.03 10.19
CA GLU A 174 23.89 14.04 9.16
C GLU A 174 22.56 14.42 8.47
N ARG A 175 21.71 13.44 8.18
CA ARG A 175 20.35 13.70 7.68
C ARG A 175 19.51 14.51 8.66
N ALA A 176 19.64 14.24 9.97
CA ALA A 176 18.99 15.02 11.01
C ALA A 176 19.51 16.48 11.05
N ARG A 177 20.84 16.67 10.85
CA ARG A 177 21.43 18.03 10.75
C ARG A 177 20.91 18.80 9.55
N GLN A 178 20.65 18.09 8.45
CA GLN A 178 20.09 18.66 7.22
C GLN A 178 18.56 18.81 7.24
N ASN A 179 17.89 18.50 8.37
CA ASN A 179 16.43 18.49 8.51
C ASN A 179 15.69 17.56 7.52
N LYS A 180 16.35 16.51 7.06
CA LYS A 180 15.80 15.53 6.10
C LYS A 180 15.08 14.35 6.74
N LEU A 181 15.00 14.30 8.07
CA LEU A 181 14.28 13.26 8.81
C LEU A 181 12.95 13.80 9.29
N ASP A 182 11.94 12.95 9.28
CA ASP A 182 10.62 13.28 9.80
C ASP A 182 10.63 13.45 11.32
N PRO A 183 9.78 14.31 11.89
CA PRO A 183 9.68 14.46 13.33
C PRO A 183 9.16 13.17 13.95
N VAL A 184 9.84 12.67 14.99
CA VAL A 184 9.44 11.46 15.71
C VAL A 184 8.60 11.84 16.93
N ILE A 185 7.37 11.35 16.98
CA ILE A 185 6.37 11.67 17.98
C ILE A 185 5.89 10.39 18.66
N GLY A 186 5.68 10.44 19.97
CA GLY A 186 5.07 9.36 20.75
C GLY A 186 5.98 8.14 20.97
N ARG A 187 7.32 8.28 20.78
CA ARG A 187 8.32 7.19 20.99
C ARG A 187 9.40 7.54 22.02
N ASP A 188 9.10 8.47 22.91
CA ASP A 188 10.05 8.98 23.89
C ASP A 188 10.56 7.90 24.86
N ASP A 189 9.69 7.01 25.29
CA ASP A 189 10.05 5.97 26.25
C ASP A 189 10.92 4.88 25.62
N GLU A 190 10.63 4.48 24.39
CA GLU A 190 11.44 3.54 23.62
C GLU A 190 12.84 4.13 23.33
N ILE A 191 12.90 5.41 22.91
CA ILE A 191 14.17 6.09 22.65
C ILE A 191 14.99 6.20 23.95
N ARG A 192 14.39 6.57 25.08
CA ARG A 192 15.05 6.59 26.41
C ARG A 192 15.56 5.22 26.79
N ASN A 193 14.78 4.16 26.51
CA ASN A 193 15.19 2.79 26.80
C ASN A 193 16.38 2.37 25.92
N VAL A 194 16.38 2.71 24.63
CA VAL A 194 17.51 2.50 23.72
C VAL A 194 18.76 3.22 24.23
N ILE A 195 18.66 4.50 24.62
CA ILE A 195 19.76 5.27 25.20
C ILE A 195 20.33 4.59 26.46
N ARG A 196 19.43 4.12 27.35
CA ARG A 196 19.82 3.41 28.57
C ARG A 196 20.58 2.12 28.27
N ILE A 197 20.11 1.35 27.27
CA ILE A 197 20.76 0.09 26.87
C ILE A 197 22.12 0.38 26.25
N LEU A 198 22.25 1.33 25.35
CA LEU A 198 23.52 1.74 24.72
C LEU A 198 24.55 2.20 25.74
N SER A 199 24.12 2.71 26.91
CA SER A 199 25.00 3.16 28.00
C SER A 199 25.43 2.03 28.94
N ARG A 200 24.99 0.78 28.76
CA ARG A 200 25.37 -0.37 29.62
C ARG A 200 26.77 -0.90 29.29
N LYS A 201 27.37 -1.52 30.24
CA LYS A 201 28.67 -2.21 30.07
C LYS A 201 28.57 -3.53 29.28
N SER A 202 27.44 -4.21 29.39
CA SER A 202 27.14 -5.49 28.71
C SER A 202 25.71 -5.51 28.27
N LYS A 203 25.37 -6.33 27.27
CA LYS A 203 24.05 -6.33 26.58
C LYS A 203 23.65 -4.91 26.14
N ASN A 204 24.61 -4.22 25.54
CA ASN A 204 24.51 -2.83 25.13
C ASN A 204 24.06 -2.61 23.68
N ASN A 205 23.59 -3.67 23.04
CA ASN A 205 22.99 -3.59 21.70
C ASN A 205 21.46 -3.76 21.83
N PRO A 206 20.67 -2.70 21.67
CA PRO A 206 19.22 -2.82 21.68
C PRO A 206 18.71 -3.49 20.39
N VAL A 207 17.67 -4.31 20.52
CA VAL A 207 16.88 -4.82 19.38
C VAL A 207 15.46 -4.35 19.54
N LEU A 208 14.99 -3.58 18.57
CA LEU A 208 13.63 -3.12 18.47
C LEU A 208 12.75 -4.25 17.92
N ILE A 209 11.81 -4.72 18.72
CA ILE A 209 10.94 -5.84 18.38
C ILE A 209 9.52 -5.34 18.27
N GLY A 210 8.88 -5.54 17.12
CA GLY A 210 7.50 -5.15 16.89
C GLY A 210 7.02 -5.55 15.50
N GLU A 211 5.73 -5.46 15.27
CA GLU A 211 5.13 -5.78 13.99
C GLU A 211 5.62 -4.82 12.86
N PRO A 212 5.50 -5.19 11.59
CA PRO A 212 5.81 -4.29 10.48
C PRO A 212 4.97 -3.00 10.56
N GLY A 213 5.57 -1.85 10.23
CA GLY A 213 4.83 -0.58 10.17
C GLY A 213 4.57 0.12 11.52
N VAL A 214 4.99 -0.46 12.69
CA VAL A 214 4.79 0.20 14.00
C VAL A 214 5.78 1.35 14.29
N GLY A 215 6.73 1.63 13.38
CA GLY A 215 7.67 2.74 13.54
C GLY A 215 8.99 2.38 14.22
N LYS A 216 9.53 1.17 14.05
CA LYS A 216 10.84 0.75 14.58
C LYS A 216 11.97 1.63 14.07
N THR A 217 12.01 1.93 12.78
CA THR A 217 13.02 2.78 12.14
C THR A 217 12.98 4.21 12.67
N ALA A 218 11.77 4.75 12.91
CA ALA A 218 11.57 6.07 13.49
C ALA A 218 12.26 6.25 14.86
N ILE A 219 12.38 5.18 15.67
CA ILE A 219 13.11 5.25 16.97
C ILE A 219 14.60 5.54 16.76
N ALA A 220 15.22 4.93 15.74
CA ALA A 220 16.62 5.22 15.39
C ALA A 220 16.79 6.64 14.84
N GLU A 221 15.85 7.12 14.04
CA GLU A 221 15.81 8.49 13.53
C GLU A 221 15.59 9.50 14.66
N GLY A 222 14.68 9.22 15.61
CA GLY A 222 14.47 10.05 16.80
C GLY A 222 15.69 10.12 17.69
N LEU A 223 16.43 9.02 17.83
CA LEU A 223 17.72 9.03 18.55
C LEU A 223 18.74 9.93 17.83
N ALA A 224 18.81 9.86 16.49
CA ALA A 224 19.69 10.74 15.71
C ALA A 224 19.32 12.24 15.89
N GLN A 225 18.05 12.57 15.90
CA GLN A 225 17.56 13.93 16.17
C GLN A 225 17.93 14.39 17.58
N ARG A 226 17.83 13.53 18.60
CA ARG A 226 18.25 13.88 19.98
C ARG A 226 19.78 14.06 20.11
N ILE A 227 20.57 13.28 19.37
CA ILE A 227 22.03 13.47 19.30
C ILE A 227 22.35 14.85 18.73
N VAL A 228 21.69 15.26 17.63
CA VAL A 228 21.88 16.60 17.04
C VAL A 228 21.47 17.73 17.98
N LYS A 229 20.36 17.54 18.73
CA LYS A 229 19.88 18.50 19.73
C LYS A 229 20.73 18.52 21.01
N GLY A 230 21.62 17.54 21.18
CA GLY A 230 22.42 17.38 22.40
C GLY A 230 21.66 16.81 23.60
N ASP A 231 20.43 16.34 23.40
CA ASP A 231 19.55 15.72 24.41
C ASP A 231 19.86 14.23 24.62
N VAL A 232 21.12 13.95 24.82
CA VAL A 232 21.65 12.60 25.09
C VAL A 232 22.81 12.68 26.10
N PRO A 233 23.12 11.56 26.82
CA PRO A 233 24.28 11.49 27.69
C PRO A 233 25.58 11.82 26.94
N ALA A 234 26.58 12.32 27.68
CA ALA A 234 27.88 12.72 27.11
C ALA A 234 28.55 11.61 26.28
N SER A 235 28.32 10.34 26.62
CA SER A 235 28.84 9.16 25.90
C SER A 235 28.25 8.96 24.49
N LEU A 236 27.13 9.64 24.16
CA LEU A 236 26.44 9.52 22.88
C LEU A 236 26.50 10.80 22.02
N LYS A 237 26.95 11.94 22.59
CA LYS A 237 26.95 13.24 21.88
C LYS A 237 27.74 13.27 20.59
N ASP A 238 28.89 12.57 20.58
CA ASP A 238 29.82 12.53 19.44
C ASP A 238 29.64 11.28 18.56
N LYS A 239 28.56 10.54 18.75
CA LYS A 239 28.28 9.35 17.95
C LYS A 239 27.47 9.67 16.72
N THR A 240 27.71 8.90 15.67
CA THR A 240 26.91 8.89 14.46
C THR A 240 26.14 7.57 14.34
N ILE A 241 24.96 7.62 13.73
CA ILE A 241 24.12 6.43 13.49
C ILE A 241 24.09 6.18 11.99
N PHE A 242 24.69 5.08 11.57
CA PHE A 242 24.61 4.63 10.20
C PHE A 242 23.48 3.62 10.03
N ALA A 243 22.44 4.04 9.33
CA ALA A 243 21.38 3.14 8.88
C ALA A 243 21.86 2.36 7.67
N ARG A 244 21.68 1.05 7.71
CA ARG A 244 22.13 0.15 6.69
C ARG A 244 20.97 -0.47 5.94
N ASP A 245 20.98 -0.29 4.65
CA ASP A 245 20.14 -1.05 3.73
C ASP A 245 20.89 -2.31 3.27
N MET A 246 20.37 -3.47 3.68
CA MET A 246 20.91 -4.77 3.27
C MET A 246 20.72 -5.01 1.77
N GLY A 247 19.66 -4.48 1.18
CA GLY A 247 19.40 -4.57 -0.25
C GLY A 247 20.52 -3.96 -1.09
N SER A 248 21.09 -2.83 -0.66
CA SER A 248 22.16 -2.16 -1.38
C SER A 248 23.49 -2.94 -1.38
N LEU A 249 23.74 -3.78 -0.38
CA LEU A 249 24.93 -4.64 -0.34
C LEU A 249 24.81 -5.87 -1.22
N VAL A 250 23.62 -6.38 -1.39
CA VAL A 250 23.31 -7.53 -2.23
C VAL A 250 23.11 -7.08 -3.68
N ALA A 251 22.57 -5.87 -3.89
CA ALA A 251 22.32 -5.32 -5.21
C ALA A 251 23.64 -5.20 -6.00
N GLY A 252 23.69 -5.83 -7.17
CA GLY A 252 24.85 -5.82 -8.05
C GLY A 252 26.01 -6.75 -7.65
N ALA A 253 25.91 -7.48 -6.53
CA ALA A 253 26.87 -8.54 -6.23
C ALA A 253 26.56 -9.78 -7.09
N LYS A 254 27.44 -10.05 -8.07
CA LYS A 254 27.30 -11.22 -8.97
C LYS A 254 27.69 -12.54 -8.29
N TYR A 255 28.54 -12.46 -7.27
CA TYR A 255 29.09 -13.63 -6.58
C TYR A 255 29.04 -13.44 -5.06
N ARG A 256 28.91 -14.56 -4.32
CA ARG A 256 28.90 -14.62 -2.85
C ARG A 256 30.09 -13.88 -2.20
N GLY A 257 31.29 -13.98 -2.80
CA GLY A 257 32.51 -13.35 -2.28
C GLY A 257 32.42 -11.83 -2.22
N GLU A 258 31.80 -11.19 -3.21
CA GLU A 258 31.66 -9.74 -3.28
C GLU A 258 30.86 -9.16 -2.12
N PHE A 259 29.74 -9.80 -1.77
CA PHE A 259 28.95 -9.39 -0.60
C PHE A 259 29.74 -9.50 0.72
N GLU A 260 30.46 -10.62 0.91
CA GLU A 260 31.29 -10.80 2.11
C GLU A 260 32.40 -9.75 2.20
N GLU A 261 33.02 -9.38 1.09
CA GLU A 261 34.03 -8.33 1.03
C GLU A 261 33.46 -6.95 1.33
N ARG A 262 32.32 -6.59 0.74
CA ARG A 262 31.62 -5.33 1.04
C ARG A 262 31.24 -5.26 2.53
N LEU A 263 30.70 -6.34 3.09
CA LEU A 263 30.36 -6.42 4.51
C LEU A 263 31.59 -6.27 5.40
N LYS A 264 32.68 -6.99 5.10
CA LYS A 264 33.95 -6.88 5.83
C LYS A 264 34.51 -5.45 5.77
N ALA A 265 34.42 -4.78 4.61
CA ALA A 265 34.87 -3.39 4.45
C ALA A 265 34.09 -2.45 5.38
N VAL A 266 32.74 -2.51 5.37
CA VAL A 266 31.91 -1.71 6.28
C VAL A 266 32.24 -1.98 7.75
N LEU A 267 32.31 -3.25 8.14
CA LEU A 267 32.63 -3.63 9.52
C LEU A 267 34.04 -3.18 9.95
N SER A 268 34.99 -3.18 9.01
CA SER A 268 36.33 -2.66 9.26
C SER A 268 36.34 -1.14 9.51
N GLU A 269 35.54 -0.37 8.79
CA GLU A 269 35.39 1.07 9.03
C GLU A 269 34.73 1.35 10.36
N VAL A 270 33.64 0.62 10.69
CA VAL A 270 32.98 0.73 12.01
C VAL A 270 33.96 0.44 13.14
N ARG A 271 34.77 -0.62 13.03
CA ARG A 271 35.79 -0.96 14.02
C ARG A 271 36.86 0.14 14.19
N LYS A 272 37.31 0.73 13.06
CA LYS A 272 38.29 1.84 13.07
C LYS A 272 37.78 3.11 13.73
N SER A 273 36.46 3.28 13.79
CA SER A 273 35.83 4.43 14.45
C SER A 273 35.92 4.40 15.99
N GLU A 274 36.41 3.32 16.56
CA GLU A 274 36.58 3.13 18.05
C GLU A 274 35.25 3.39 18.79
N GLY A 275 34.15 2.87 18.23
CA GLY A 275 32.81 2.97 18.82
C GLY A 275 32.10 4.33 18.64
N ARG A 276 32.61 5.22 17.78
CA ARG A 276 31.91 6.45 17.42
C ARG A 276 30.73 6.21 16.50
N ILE A 277 30.74 5.12 15.75
CA ILE A 277 29.69 4.74 14.83
C ILE A 277 28.78 3.69 15.49
N LEU A 278 27.48 3.98 15.55
CA LEU A 278 26.42 3.04 15.89
C LEU A 278 25.81 2.54 14.59
N LEU A 279 25.78 1.23 14.40
CA LEU A 279 25.19 0.64 13.20
C LEU A 279 23.70 0.35 13.43
N PHE A 280 22.80 0.97 12.70
CA PHE A 280 21.40 0.58 12.67
C PHE A 280 21.18 -0.48 11.59
N ILE A 281 20.65 -1.63 11.99
CA ILE A 281 20.39 -2.77 11.11
C ILE A 281 18.89 -3.05 11.13
N ASP A 282 18.21 -2.63 10.09
CA ASP A 282 16.84 -3.06 9.89
C ASP A 282 16.80 -4.50 9.40
N GLU A 283 15.72 -5.21 9.72
CA GLU A 283 15.60 -6.65 9.42
C GLU A 283 16.82 -7.47 9.88
N LEU A 284 17.22 -7.30 11.14
CA LEU A 284 18.43 -7.96 11.71
C LEU A 284 18.46 -9.47 11.45
N HIS A 285 17.30 -10.11 11.34
CA HIS A 285 17.15 -11.54 11.05
C HIS A 285 17.75 -11.95 9.69
N THR A 286 17.76 -11.06 8.71
CA THR A 286 18.30 -11.33 7.35
C THR A 286 19.80 -11.59 7.39
N ILE A 287 20.51 -10.93 8.32
CA ILE A 287 21.95 -11.10 8.50
C ILE A 287 22.27 -12.37 9.31
N VAL A 288 21.42 -12.67 10.32
CA VAL A 288 21.67 -13.75 11.28
C VAL A 288 21.11 -15.09 10.80
N GLY A 289 20.02 -15.06 10.02
CA GLY A 289 19.29 -16.26 9.57
C GLY A 289 19.73 -16.84 8.24
N ALA A 290 20.51 -16.15 7.48
CA ALA A 290 20.88 -16.50 6.10
C ALA A 290 21.71 -17.80 5.95
N GLY A 291 22.15 -18.43 7.04
CA GLY A 291 23.04 -19.61 7.01
C GLY A 291 22.37 -20.99 7.00
N LYS A 292 21.04 -21.09 6.98
CA LYS A 292 20.36 -22.39 7.13
C LYS A 292 19.90 -23.07 5.83
N THR A 293 19.96 -22.40 4.71
CA THR A 293 19.72 -22.99 3.38
C THR A 293 21.06 -23.24 2.68
N GLU A 294 21.25 -24.41 2.06
CA GLU A 294 22.44 -24.72 1.26
C GLU A 294 22.68 -23.61 0.22
N GLY A 295 23.76 -22.82 0.44
CA GLY A 295 24.11 -21.69 -0.43
C GLY A 295 23.77 -20.30 0.12
N ALA A 296 23.12 -20.16 1.28
CA ALA A 296 22.83 -18.86 1.89
C ALA A 296 24.02 -18.26 2.65
N MET A 297 24.10 -16.92 2.62
CA MET A 297 25.22 -16.14 3.17
C MET A 297 25.19 -16.13 4.71
N ASP A 298 26.24 -16.56 5.37
CA ASP A 298 26.37 -16.50 6.85
C ASP A 298 27.10 -15.23 7.30
N ALA A 299 26.43 -14.07 7.13
CA ALA A 299 26.93 -12.81 7.65
C ALA A 299 26.95 -12.77 9.19
N GLY A 300 26.16 -13.63 9.84
CA GLY A 300 26.15 -13.80 11.28
C GLY A 300 27.52 -14.19 11.84
N ASN A 301 28.26 -15.03 11.15
CA ASN A 301 29.61 -15.45 11.59
C ASN A 301 30.65 -14.33 11.56
N LEU A 302 30.43 -13.28 10.77
CA LEU A 302 31.28 -12.09 10.76
C LEU A 302 30.93 -11.12 11.89
N LEU A 303 29.63 -10.99 12.22
CA LEU A 303 29.15 -10.08 13.27
C LEU A 303 29.36 -10.63 14.69
N LYS A 304 29.14 -11.93 14.91
CA LYS A 304 29.26 -12.57 16.24
C LYS A 304 30.56 -12.30 16.96
N PRO A 305 31.77 -12.45 16.34
CA PRO A 305 33.04 -12.18 17.00
C PRO A 305 33.19 -10.70 17.38
N MET A 306 32.74 -9.77 16.54
CA MET A 306 32.84 -8.32 16.78
C MET A 306 31.91 -7.86 17.92
N LEU A 307 30.68 -8.37 17.94
CA LEU A 307 29.70 -8.16 19.02
C LEU A 307 30.24 -8.77 20.32
N ALA A 308 30.88 -9.95 20.25
CA ALA A 308 31.45 -10.62 21.42
C ALA A 308 32.60 -9.84 22.07
N ARG A 309 33.42 -9.18 21.27
CA ARG A 309 34.56 -8.37 21.73
C ARG A 309 34.20 -6.94 22.10
N GLY A 310 32.95 -6.50 21.82
CA GLY A 310 32.53 -5.12 22.01
C GLY A 310 33.11 -4.13 20.98
N GLU A 311 33.59 -4.66 19.84
CA GLU A 311 34.13 -3.86 18.73
C GLU A 311 33.03 -3.25 17.84
N LEU A 312 31.81 -3.79 17.96
CA LEU A 312 30.63 -3.34 17.22
C LEU A 312 29.52 -2.98 18.20
N HIS A 313 28.96 -1.79 18.03
CA HIS A 313 27.73 -1.37 18.66
C HIS A 313 26.64 -1.23 17.60
N CYS A 314 25.51 -1.90 17.81
CA CYS A 314 24.42 -1.86 16.87
C CYS A 314 23.06 -1.73 17.54
N ILE A 315 22.12 -1.15 16.78
CA ILE A 315 20.69 -1.12 17.07
C ILE A 315 20.06 -2.03 16.01
N GLY A 316 19.43 -3.11 16.41
CA GLY A 316 18.72 -4.01 15.50
C GLY A 316 17.22 -3.69 15.47
N ALA A 317 16.56 -3.99 14.36
CA ALA A 317 15.10 -4.02 14.27
C ALA A 317 14.65 -5.35 13.65
N THR A 318 13.57 -5.94 14.16
CA THR A 318 13.04 -7.21 13.68
C THR A 318 11.60 -7.41 14.20
N THR A 319 10.90 -8.44 13.73
CA THR A 319 9.63 -8.87 14.30
C THR A 319 9.82 -9.82 15.47
N LEU A 320 8.77 -10.04 16.28
CA LEU A 320 8.83 -10.94 17.43
C LEU A 320 9.10 -12.39 17.01
N ASN A 321 8.49 -12.84 15.93
CA ASN A 321 8.66 -14.20 15.43
C ASN A 321 10.10 -14.45 14.94
N GLU A 322 10.66 -13.51 14.20
CA GLU A 322 12.03 -13.57 13.69
C GLU A 322 13.05 -13.46 14.82
N TYR A 323 12.79 -12.61 15.83
CA TYR A 323 13.64 -12.54 17.02
C TYR A 323 13.73 -13.88 17.72
N ARG A 324 12.59 -14.53 17.99
CA ARG A 324 12.53 -15.87 18.60
C ARG A 324 13.21 -16.93 17.76
N GLN A 325 13.04 -16.86 16.44
CA GLN A 325 13.57 -17.88 15.54
C GLN A 325 15.07 -17.79 15.33
N TYR A 326 15.63 -16.58 15.22
CA TYR A 326 17.00 -16.36 14.75
C TYR A 326 17.94 -15.82 15.85
N ILE A 327 17.44 -15.03 16.81
CA ILE A 327 18.29 -14.36 17.79
C ILE A 327 18.23 -15.07 19.15
N GLU A 328 17.04 -15.35 19.66
CA GLU A 328 16.84 -15.98 20.97
C GLU A 328 17.39 -17.42 21.02
N LYS A 329 17.33 -18.15 19.91
CA LYS A 329 17.90 -19.51 19.81
C LYS A 329 19.42 -19.54 19.71
N ASP A 330 20.08 -18.42 19.45
CA ASP A 330 21.53 -18.31 19.38
C ASP A 330 22.10 -17.72 20.68
N ALA A 331 22.63 -18.57 21.53
CA ALA A 331 23.15 -18.17 22.85
C ALA A 331 24.26 -17.08 22.81
N ALA A 332 24.98 -16.94 21.69
CA ALA A 332 25.98 -15.90 21.52
C ALA A 332 25.36 -14.53 21.28
N LEU A 333 24.25 -14.48 20.51
CA LEU A 333 23.52 -13.27 20.21
C LEU A 333 22.60 -12.85 21.37
N GLU A 334 21.87 -13.78 21.95
CA GLU A 334 20.98 -13.53 23.10
C GLU A 334 21.71 -12.84 24.28
N ARG A 335 22.97 -13.22 24.54
CA ARG A 335 23.78 -12.58 25.57
C ARG A 335 24.28 -11.17 25.24
N ARG A 336 24.11 -10.71 23.99
CA ARG A 336 24.66 -9.43 23.53
C ARG A 336 23.55 -8.42 23.17
N PHE A 337 22.39 -8.93 22.79
CA PHE A 337 21.24 -8.11 22.47
C PHE A 337 20.30 -7.95 23.66
N GLN A 338 19.67 -6.79 23.75
CA GLN A 338 18.62 -6.50 24.71
C GLN A 338 17.34 -6.11 23.97
N PRO A 339 16.25 -6.88 24.14
CA PRO A 339 14.99 -6.55 23.48
C PRO A 339 14.37 -5.26 24.00
N VAL A 340 13.81 -4.48 23.08
CA VAL A 340 12.96 -3.32 23.31
C VAL A 340 11.69 -3.55 22.54
N MET A 341 10.58 -3.77 23.24
CA MET A 341 9.28 -3.94 22.61
C MET A 341 8.78 -2.62 22.06
N VAL A 342 8.32 -2.64 20.81
CA VAL A 342 7.71 -1.52 20.11
C VAL A 342 6.28 -1.92 19.76
N SER A 343 5.36 -1.48 20.59
CA SER A 343 3.94 -1.77 20.41
C SER A 343 3.31 -0.89 19.33
N GLU A 344 2.21 -1.36 18.77
CA GLU A 344 1.35 -0.55 17.92
C GLU A 344 0.87 0.67 18.72
N PRO A 345 0.96 1.90 18.18
CA PRO A 345 0.45 3.09 18.86
C PRO A 345 -1.07 3.08 18.91
N THR A 346 -1.64 3.79 19.89
CA THR A 346 -3.09 3.99 19.95
C THR A 346 -3.59 4.89 18.81
N VAL A 347 -4.91 4.97 18.64
CA VAL A 347 -5.51 5.89 17.66
C VAL A 347 -5.16 7.33 17.99
N GLU A 348 -5.20 7.71 19.29
CA GLU A 348 -4.84 9.05 19.76
C GLU A 348 -3.37 9.38 19.48
N ASP A 349 -2.46 8.45 19.75
CA ASP A 349 -1.03 8.61 19.43
C ASP A 349 -0.83 8.75 17.92
N THR A 350 -1.56 7.97 17.14
CA THR A 350 -1.49 8.03 15.67
C THR A 350 -1.97 9.39 15.13
N VAL A 351 -3.06 9.93 15.68
CA VAL A 351 -3.53 11.30 15.35
C VAL A 351 -2.45 12.33 15.66
N ALA A 352 -1.77 12.22 16.81
CA ALA A 352 -0.68 13.11 17.17
C ALA A 352 0.51 12.99 16.19
N ILE A 353 0.86 11.76 15.80
CA ILE A 353 1.91 11.49 14.79
C ILE A 353 1.55 12.13 13.45
N LEU A 354 0.34 11.89 12.95
CA LEU A 354 -0.13 12.46 11.69
C LEU A 354 -0.17 14.00 11.70
N ARG A 355 -0.57 14.60 12.82
CA ARG A 355 -0.53 16.06 12.97
C ARG A 355 0.90 16.61 12.88
N GLY A 356 1.87 15.88 13.43
CA GLY A 356 3.27 16.29 13.32
C GLY A 356 3.89 16.07 11.93
N LEU A 357 3.36 15.15 11.13
CA LEU A 357 3.78 14.91 9.76
C LEU A 357 3.05 15.80 8.74
N LYS A 358 1.89 16.35 9.12
CA LYS A 358 0.97 17.09 8.25
C LYS A 358 1.65 18.13 7.37
N GLU A 359 2.43 19.04 7.96
CA GLU A 359 3.05 20.14 7.22
C GLU A 359 3.98 19.63 6.11
N ARG A 360 4.73 18.56 6.36
CA ARG A 360 5.63 17.97 5.37
C ARG A 360 4.88 17.34 4.19
N TYR A 361 3.78 16.62 4.47
CA TYR A 361 2.95 16.07 3.41
C TYR A 361 2.23 17.18 2.62
N GLU A 362 1.76 18.22 3.30
CA GLU A 362 1.16 19.40 2.64
C GLU A 362 2.15 20.08 1.68
N VAL A 363 3.41 20.23 2.09
CA VAL A 363 4.45 20.84 1.23
C VAL A 363 4.84 19.91 0.09
N PHE A 364 5.07 18.62 0.39
CA PHE A 364 5.49 17.64 -0.63
C PHE A 364 4.46 17.49 -1.75
N HIS A 365 3.18 17.36 -1.40
CA HIS A 365 2.11 17.19 -2.38
C HIS A 365 1.49 18.49 -2.89
N GLY A 366 1.71 19.61 -2.18
CA GLY A 366 1.10 20.89 -2.53
C GLY A 366 -0.40 20.97 -2.26
N VAL A 367 -0.93 20.14 -1.35
CA VAL A 367 -2.35 20.07 -0.99
C VAL A 367 -2.53 20.33 0.50
N LYS A 368 -3.72 20.76 0.93
CA LYS A 368 -4.03 21.01 2.34
C LYS A 368 -4.72 19.79 2.96
N ILE A 369 -4.31 19.41 4.16
CA ILE A 369 -4.90 18.30 4.90
C ILE A 369 -5.76 18.84 6.03
N THR A 370 -7.03 18.46 6.09
CA THR A 370 -7.92 18.86 7.19
C THR A 370 -7.64 18.01 8.44
N ASP A 371 -7.96 18.56 9.63
CA ASP A 371 -7.82 17.79 10.87
C ASP A 371 -8.80 16.61 10.91
N GLY A 372 -9.99 16.79 10.32
CA GLY A 372 -10.95 15.69 10.13
C GLY A 372 -10.39 14.53 9.30
N ALA A 373 -9.63 14.82 8.23
CA ALA A 373 -8.96 13.77 7.45
C ALA A 373 -7.93 12.99 8.28
N ILE A 374 -7.18 13.68 9.14
CA ILE A 374 -6.21 13.04 10.03
C ILE A 374 -6.90 12.10 11.02
N ILE A 375 -7.96 12.58 11.66
CA ILE A 375 -8.75 11.77 12.60
C ILE A 375 -9.39 10.59 11.85
N ALA A 376 -9.97 10.84 10.69
CA ALA A 376 -10.54 9.79 9.85
C ALA A 376 -9.49 8.75 9.43
N ALA A 377 -8.31 9.17 9.00
CA ALA A 377 -7.23 8.26 8.62
C ALA A 377 -6.83 7.32 9.77
N ALA A 378 -6.69 7.84 10.99
CA ALA A 378 -6.35 7.03 12.15
C ALA A 378 -7.49 6.10 12.58
N THR A 379 -8.72 6.62 12.69
CA THR A 379 -9.88 5.87 13.19
C THR A 379 -10.37 4.84 12.19
N LEU A 380 -10.52 5.24 10.92
CA LEU A 380 -11.04 4.36 9.88
C LEU A 380 -10.01 3.29 9.48
N SER A 381 -8.70 3.63 9.43
CA SER A 381 -7.68 2.61 9.16
C SER A 381 -7.62 1.57 10.28
N ASN A 382 -7.73 2.00 11.53
CA ASN A 382 -7.76 1.07 12.66
C ASN A 382 -8.97 0.12 12.59
N ARG A 383 -10.11 0.63 12.15
CA ARG A 383 -11.36 -0.13 12.08
C ARG A 383 -11.45 -1.03 10.85
N TYR A 384 -10.99 -0.55 9.68
CA TYR A 384 -11.27 -1.20 8.39
C TYR A 384 -10.07 -1.91 7.76
N ILE A 385 -8.85 -1.60 8.18
CA ILE A 385 -7.62 -2.23 7.67
C ILE A 385 -7.02 -3.08 8.80
N THR A 386 -7.28 -4.39 8.77
CA THR A 386 -6.91 -5.31 9.86
C THR A 386 -5.62 -6.08 9.61
N ASP A 387 -5.11 -6.08 8.39
CA ASP A 387 -3.89 -6.78 7.96
C ASP A 387 -2.61 -5.94 8.07
N ARG A 388 -2.73 -4.67 8.47
CA ARG A 388 -1.63 -3.71 8.65
C ARG A 388 -1.75 -3.00 10.00
N PHE A 389 -0.65 -2.44 10.48
CA PHE A 389 -0.55 -1.81 11.80
C PHE A 389 -0.45 -0.29 11.74
N LEU A 390 -0.92 0.38 12.79
CA LEU A 390 -0.69 1.80 12.99
C LEU A 390 0.79 2.06 13.36
N PRO A 391 1.37 3.23 13.02
CA PRO A 391 0.75 4.34 12.30
C PRO A 391 0.83 4.20 10.77
N ASP A 392 1.56 3.22 10.24
CA ASP A 392 1.92 3.08 8.84
C ASP A 392 0.69 3.09 7.91
N LYS A 393 -0.34 2.27 8.20
CA LYS A 393 -1.57 2.24 7.43
C LYS A 393 -2.31 3.59 7.37
N ALA A 394 -2.23 4.40 8.44
CA ALA A 394 -2.86 5.72 8.49
C ALA A 394 -2.03 6.77 7.75
N ILE A 395 -0.70 6.67 7.81
CA ILE A 395 0.23 7.51 7.05
C ILE A 395 0.03 7.28 5.55
N ASP A 396 0.00 6.03 5.11
CA ASP A 396 -0.20 5.67 3.71
C ASP A 396 -1.54 6.18 3.16
N LEU A 397 -2.62 6.14 3.97
CA LEU A 397 -3.90 6.71 3.56
C LEU A 397 -3.82 8.21 3.31
N VAL A 398 -3.13 8.93 4.18
CA VAL A 398 -2.94 10.39 4.02
C VAL A 398 -2.07 10.67 2.80
N ASP A 399 -1.00 9.91 2.60
CA ASP A 399 -0.10 10.05 1.45
C ASP A 399 -0.83 9.80 0.13
N GLU A 400 -1.56 8.68 0.03
CA GLU A 400 -2.35 8.37 -1.17
C GLU A 400 -3.46 9.38 -1.42
N ALA A 401 -4.13 9.90 -0.37
CA ALA A 401 -5.14 10.94 -0.50
C ALA A 401 -4.56 12.24 -1.06
N CYS A 402 -3.40 12.65 -0.56
CA CYS A 402 -2.67 13.79 -1.07
C CYS A 402 -2.24 13.59 -2.53
N ALA A 403 -1.71 12.41 -2.86
CA ALA A 403 -1.31 12.06 -4.23
C ALA A 403 -2.51 12.05 -5.19
N MET A 404 -3.67 11.55 -4.75
CA MET A 404 -4.90 11.53 -5.53
C MET A 404 -5.35 12.96 -5.87
N ILE A 405 -5.47 13.84 -4.87
CA ILE A 405 -5.84 15.24 -5.08
C ILE A 405 -4.81 15.95 -5.95
N ARG A 406 -3.51 15.71 -5.74
CA ARG A 406 -2.45 16.28 -6.59
C ARG A 406 -2.61 15.86 -8.04
N THR A 407 -2.91 14.58 -8.28
CA THR A 407 -3.15 14.06 -9.63
C THR A 407 -4.39 14.69 -10.25
N GLU A 408 -5.46 14.92 -9.47
CA GLU A 408 -6.66 15.61 -9.94
C GLU A 408 -6.37 17.08 -10.29
N ILE A 409 -5.54 17.79 -9.53
CA ILE A 409 -5.12 19.15 -9.83
C ILE A 409 -4.28 19.22 -11.12
N ASP A 410 -3.37 18.25 -11.32
CA ASP A 410 -2.46 18.24 -12.45
C ASP A 410 -3.11 17.71 -13.74
N SER A 411 -4.15 16.89 -13.62
CA SER A 411 -4.91 16.32 -14.74
C SER A 411 -6.12 17.18 -15.09
N MET A 412 -6.63 17.00 -16.32
CA MET A 412 -7.86 17.67 -16.75
C MET A 412 -9.05 17.12 -15.93
N PRO A 413 -9.91 17.98 -15.36
CA PRO A 413 -11.11 17.56 -14.67
C PRO A 413 -12.03 16.70 -15.55
N THR A 414 -12.69 15.72 -14.93
CA THR A 414 -13.58 14.78 -15.65
C THR A 414 -14.66 15.50 -16.47
N GLU A 415 -15.20 16.62 -15.96
CA GLU A 415 -16.18 17.42 -16.68
C GLU A 415 -15.64 17.98 -18.00
N LEU A 416 -14.39 18.48 -17.98
CA LEU A 416 -13.72 18.98 -19.19
C LEU A 416 -13.37 17.85 -20.16
N ASP A 417 -12.94 16.70 -19.66
CA ASP A 417 -12.62 15.53 -20.48
C ASP A 417 -13.87 15.01 -21.21
N VAL A 418 -15.03 14.96 -20.54
CA VAL A 418 -16.31 14.56 -21.14
C VAL A 418 -16.69 15.51 -22.27
N ILE A 419 -16.62 16.83 -22.03
CA ILE A 419 -16.93 17.84 -23.07
C ILE A 419 -15.96 17.72 -24.24
N GLN A 420 -14.66 17.53 -23.96
CA GLN A 420 -13.65 17.36 -24.99
C GLN A 420 -13.89 16.12 -25.85
N ARG A 421 -14.24 14.99 -25.24
CA ARG A 421 -14.59 13.76 -25.99
C ARG A 421 -15.80 13.96 -26.85
N LYS A 422 -16.84 14.66 -26.34
CA LYS A 422 -18.02 14.97 -27.11
C LYS A 422 -17.70 15.89 -28.32
N ILE A 423 -16.85 16.90 -28.10
CA ILE A 423 -16.35 17.77 -29.19
C ILE A 423 -15.63 16.94 -30.24
N ILE A 424 -14.75 16.03 -29.87
CA ILE A 424 -13.99 15.16 -30.81
C ILE A 424 -14.98 14.28 -31.59
N GLN A 425 -15.97 13.70 -30.92
CA GLN A 425 -17.00 12.86 -31.57
C GLN A 425 -17.77 13.66 -32.62
N LEU A 426 -18.27 14.85 -32.26
CA LEU A 426 -19.00 15.72 -33.20
C LEU A 426 -18.10 16.23 -34.33
N GLN A 427 -16.81 16.46 -34.11
CA GLN A 427 -15.86 16.81 -35.18
C GLN A 427 -15.68 15.68 -36.20
N ILE A 428 -15.64 14.42 -35.73
CA ILE A 428 -15.56 13.25 -36.61
C ILE A 428 -16.85 13.19 -37.48
N GLU A 429 -17.99 13.40 -36.85
CA GLU A 429 -19.30 13.41 -37.54
C GLU A 429 -19.41 14.59 -38.53
N GLU A 430 -18.97 15.79 -38.14
CA GLU A 430 -18.85 16.94 -39.02
C GLU A 430 -18.02 16.66 -40.27
N ALA A 431 -16.87 16.00 -40.07
CA ALA A 431 -15.95 15.63 -41.15
C ALA A 431 -16.56 14.58 -42.09
N ALA A 432 -17.44 13.72 -41.61
CA ALA A 432 -18.19 12.76 -42.41
C ALA A 432 -19.30 13.46 -43.22
N LEU A 433 -20.15 14.26 -42.56
CA LEU A 433 -21.26 14.99 -43.19
C LEU A 433 -20.80 16.01 -44.24
N LYS A 434 -19.63 16.62 -44.08
CA LYS A 434 -19.04 17.52 -45.11
C LYS A 434 -18.74 16.83 -46.44
N LYS A 435 -18.74 15.51 -46.52
CA LYS A 435 -18.49 14.73 -47.72
C LYS A 435 -19.80 14.34 -48.43
N GLU A 436 -20.93 14.57 -47.81
CA GLU A 436 -22.27 14.28 -48.34
C GLU A 436 -22.94 15.56 -48.90
N ASP A 437 -23.59 15.46 -50.05
CA ASP A 437 -24.13 16.63 -50.77
C ASP A 437 -25.68 16.70 -50.79
N ASP A 438 -26.36 15.89 -49.99
CA ASP A 438 -27.81 15.90 -49.89
C ASP A 438 -28.37 17.02 -48.98
N ALA A 439 -29.63 17.37 -49.13
CA ALA A 439 -30.26 18.49 -48.41
C ALA A 439 -30.40 18.21 -46.90
N LEU A 440 -30.67 16.95 -46.51
CA LEU A 440 -30.83 16.53 -45.12
C LEU A 440 -29.49 16.58 -44.39
N SER A 441 -28.40 16.10 -45.02
CA SER A 441 -27.04 16.14 -44.45
C SER A 441 -26.55 17.58 -44.26
N ARG A 442 -26.96 18.55 -45.08
CA ARG A 442 -26.64 19.97 -44.90
C ARG A 442 -27.40 20.60 -43.71
N GLU A 443 -28.67 20.25 -43.52
CA GLU A 443 -29.45 20.73 -42.37
C GLU A 443 -28.88 20.19 -41.07
N HIS A 444 -28.59 18.89 -40.99
CA HIS A 444 -27.94 18.23 -39.83
C HIS A 444 -26.54 18.80 -39.59
N LEU A 445 -25.75 19.08 -40.63
CA LEU A 445 -24.45 19.73 -40.53
C LEU A 445 -24.55 21.12 -39.88
N ALA A 446 -25.56 21.92 -40.20
CA ALA A 446 -25.77 23.24 -39.62
C ALA A 446 -26.12 23.15 -38.11
N GLU A 447 -26.98 22.20 -37.72
CA GLU A 447 -27.30 21.95 -36.29
C GLU A 447 -26.09 21.47 -35.52
N LEU A 448 -25.35 20.51 -36.06
CA LEU A 448 -24.14 19.95 -35.45
C LEU A 448 -23.04 21.02 -35.28
N GLN A 449 -22.87 21.92 -36.26
CA GLN A 449 -21.93 23.04 -36.15
C GLN A 449 -22.35 24.03 -35.06
N LYS A 450 -23.62 24.24 -34.84
CA LYS A 450 -24.14 25.09 -33.76
C LYS A 450 -23.84 24.44 -32.40
N GLU A 451 -24.18 23.16 -32.22
CA GLU A 451 -23.89 22.40 -30.99
C GLU A 451 -22.37 22.38 -30.71
N LEU A 452 -21.55 22.18 -31.75
CA LEU A 452 -20.12 22.17 -31.65
C LEU A 452 -19.54 23.54 -31.24
N ALA A 453 -20.12 24.64 -31.70
CA ALA A 453 -19.76 26.00 -31.29
C ALA A 453 -20.08 26.23 -29.80
N GLU A 454 -21.29 25.88 -29.37
CA GLU A 454 -21.75 26.01 -27.98
C GLU A 454 -20.84 25.19 -27.01
N LEU A 455 -20.54 23.93 -27.35
CA LEU A 455 -19.68 23.08 -26.57
C LEU A 455 -18.24 23.60 -26.54
N ARG A 456 -17.73 24.19 -27.62
CA ARG A 456 -16.39 24.81 -27.63
C ARG A 456 -16.35 26.05 -26.75
N ASP A 457 -17.35 26.87 -26.76
CA ASP A 457 -17.42 28.05 -25.89
C ASP A 457 -17.50 27.64 -24.42
N GLU A 458 -18.30 26.61 -24.07
CA GLU A 458 -18.38 26.05 -22.76
C GLU A 458 -17.02 25.44 -22.33
N PHE A 459 -16.39 24.67 -23.21
CA PHE A 459 -15.07 24.07 -22.95
C PHE A 459 -14.00 25.13 -22.67
N ASN A 460 -13.94 26.17 -23.50
CA ASN A 460 -12.96 27.25 -23.36
C ASN A 460 -13.18 28.05 -22.08
N ALA A 461 -14.44 28.33 -21.72
CA ALA A 461 -14.75 29.02 -20.45
C ALA A 461 -14.33 28.20 -19.22
N LYS A 462 -14.70 26.92 -19.17
CA LYS A 462 -14.31 25.99 -18.08
C LYS A 462 -12.80 25.73 -18.06
N LYS A 463 -12.18 25.65 -19.23
CA LYS A 463 -10.70 25.47 -19.31
C LYS A 463 -9.96 26.69 -18.78
N ALA A 464 -10.39 27.89 -19.11
CA ALA A 464 -9.81 29.13 -18.57
C ALA A 464 -9.99 29.21 -17.04
N GLN A 465 -11.16 28.81 -16.54
CA GLN A 465 -11.40 28.72 -15.09
C GLN A 465 -10.44 27.72 -14.44
N TRP A 466 -10.31 26.51 -14.96
CA TRP A 466 -9.40 25.49 -14.48
C TRP A 466 -7.94 25.94 -14.47
N GLU A 467 -7.47 26.57 -15.57
CA GLU A 467 -6.10 27.11 -15.66
C GLU A 467 -5.84 28.20 -14.62
N ASN A 468 -6.83 29.06 -14.37
CA ASN A 468 -6.73 30.10 -13.33
C ASN A 468 -6.67 29.50 -11.92
N GLU A 469 -7.53 28.50 -11.61
CA GLU A 469 -7.54 27.80 -10.33
C GLU A 469 -6.20 27.05 -10.11
N LYS A 470 -5.72 26.34 -11.15
CA LYS A 470 -4.42 25.64 -11.10
C LYS A 470 -3.25 26.59 -10.84
N ASN A 471 -3.24 27.76 -11.49
CA ASN A 471 -2.21 28.77 -11.29
C ASN A 471 -2.25 29.38 -9.87
N ALA A 472 -3.45 29.59 -9.31
CA ALA A 472 -3.61 30.07 -7.95
C ALA A 472 -3.09 29.04 -6.93
N ILE A 473 -3.44 27.76 -7.10
CA ILE A 473 -2.92 26.67 -6.26
C ILE A 473 -1.39 26.57 -6.37
N GLY A 474 -0.83 26.68 -7.58
CA GLY A 474 0.61 26.66 -7.81
C GLY A 474 1.38 27.80 -7.13
N LYS A 475 0.79 29.00 -7.01
CA LYS A 475 1.37 30.11 -6.27
C LYS A 475 1.38 29.85 -4.75
N VAL A 476 0.28 29.35 -4.21
CA VAL A 476 0.16 28.98 -2.79
C VAL A 476 1.20 27.90 -2.45
N GLN A 477 1.39 26.92 -3.31
CA GLN A 477 2.40 25.87 -3.13
C GLN A 477 3.81 26.45 -3.04
N LYS A 478 4.22 27.28 -3.98
CA LYS A 478 5.54 27.94 -3.97
C LYS A 478 5.80 28.75 -2.70
N LEU A 479 4.80 29.48 -2.25
CA LEU A 479 4.92 30.25 -0.99
C LEU A 479 5.10 29.33 0.23
N ARG A 480 4.46 28.16 0.25
CA ARG A 480 4.65 27.15 1.31
C ARG A 480 6.04 26.54 1.28
N GLU A 481 6.56 26.19 0.09
CA GLU A 481 7.93 25.70 -0.08
C GLU A 481 8.96 26.74 0.39
N GLU A 482 8.77 28.01 0.02
CA GLU A 482 9.64 29.12 0.50
C GLU A 482 9.56 29.31 2.01
N LEU A 483 8.37 29.18 2.61
CA LEU A 483 8.17 29.30 4.06
C LEU A 483 8.86 28.14 4.82
N GLU A 484 8.76 26.92 4.32
CA GLU A 484 9.44 25.75 4.90
C GLU A 484 10.96 25.91 4.81
N GLN A 485 11.47 26.36 3.65
CA GLN A 485 12.89 26.61 3.47
C GLN A 485 13.38 27.72 4.44
N ALA A 486 12.59 28.79 4.61
CA ALA A 486 12.93 29.86 5.54
C ALA A 486 12.92 29.39 7.01
N ASN A 487 12.00 28.48 7.39
CA ASN A 487 11.99 27.88 8.72
C ASN A 487 13.19 26.95 8.93
N ALA A 488 13.55 26.14 7.94
CA ALA A 488 14.75 25.29 7.99
C ALA A 488 16.04 26.12 8.12
N ASP A 489 16.13 27.23 7.37
CA ASP A 489 17.26 28.14 7.45
C ASP A 489 17.32 28.88 8.81
N LEU A 490 16.16 29.23 9.41
CA LEU A 490 16.08 29.78 10.75
C LEU A 490 16.61 28.80 11.79
N GLU A 491 16.18 27.54 11.76
CA GLU A 491 16.68 26.51 12.67
C GLU A 491 18.17 26.28 12.51
N LYS A 492 18.68 26.34 11.28
CA LYS A 492 20.12 26.21 10.99
C LYS A 492 20.88 27.41 11.56
N ALA A 493 20.42 28.63 11.33
CA ALA A 493 21.04 29.85 11.86
C ALA A 493 21.06 29.87 13.41
N GLN A 494 19.98 29.40 14.05
CA GLN A 494 19.93 29.27 15.52
C GLN A 494 20.95 28.23 16.04
N ARG A 495 21.14 27.11 15.35
CA ARG A 495 22.13 26.10 15.71
C ARG A 495 23.57 26.60 15.54
N GLU A 496 23.82 27.38 14.50
CA GLU A 496 25.13 27.97 14.19
C GLU A 496 25.39 29.23 15.01
N TYR A 497 24.47 29.67 15.91
CA TYR A 497 24.53 30.91 16.68
C TYR A 497 24.64 32.17 15.82
N ASP A 498 24.21 32.13 14.57
CA ASP A 498 24.09 33.31 13.71
C ASP A 498 22.80 34.09 14.05
N LEU A 499 22.88 34.89 15.13
CA LEU A 499 21.76 35.64 15.66
C LEU A 499 21.23 36.69 14.68
N ASN A 500 22.09 37.24 13.81
CA ASN A 500 21.67 38.24 12.84
C ASN A 500 20.78 37.64 11.76
N LYS A 501 21.23 36.52 11.17
CA LYS A 501 20.45 35.79 10.17
C LYS A 501 19.17 35.20 10.78
N ALA A 502 19.25 34.69 12.00
CA ALA A 502 18.07 34.20 12.71
C ALA A 502 17.03 35.28 12.95
N ALA A 503 17.44 36.50 13.35
CA ALA A 503 16.54 37.63 13.54
C ALA A 503 15.93 38.15 12.22
N GLU A 504 16.70 38.21 11.15
CA GLU A 504 16.22 38.60 9.82
C GLU A 504 15.14 37.62 9.32
N LEU A 505 15.36 36.31 9.45
CA LEU A 505 14.39 35.32 9.07
C LEU A 505 13.15 35.32 9.96
N GLN A 506 13.32 35.37 11.28
CA GLN A 506 12.23 35.25 12.25
C GLN A 506 11.31 36.48 12.28
N TYR A 507 11.88 37.69 12.14
CA TYR A 507 11.10 38.95 12.26
C TYR A 507 10.87 39.65 10.91
N GLY A 508 11.58 39.27 9.86
CA GLY A 508 11.43 39.80 8.50
C GLY A 508 10.76 38.82 7.54
N ARG A 509 11.53 37.89 7.00
CA ARG A 509 11.09 37.04 5.86
C ARG A 509 9.92 36.10 6.17
N ILE A 510 9.93 35.41 7.31
CA ILE A 510 8.86 34.48 7.70
C ILE A 510 7.51 35.15 7.88
N PRO A 511 7.38 36.30 8.63
CA PRO A 511 6.13 37.01 8.71
C PRO A 511 5.62 37.57 7.38
N GLU A 512 6.53 38.03 6.50
CA GLU A 512 6.19 38.46 5.14
C GLU A 512 5.58 37.33 4.32
N LEU A 513 6.26 36.17 4.23
CA LEU A 513 5.78 34.99 3.53
C LEU A 513 4.43 34.49 4.09
N LYS A 514 4.25 34.51 5.39
CA LYS A 514 2.96 34.14 6.02
C LYS A 514 1.84 35.07 5.59
N LYS A 515 2.10 36.39 5.55
CA LYS A 515 1.11 37.36 5.10
C LYS A 515 0.75 37.24 3.63
N GLU A 516 1.76 36.98 2.79
CA GLU A 516 1.55 36.71 1.36
C GLU A 516 0.76 35.41 1.15
N LEU A 517 1.09 34.34 1.91
CA LEU A 517 0.38 33.07 1.88
C LEU A 517 -1.08 33.22 2.28
N GLU A 518 -1.36 33.94 3.39
CA GLU A 518 -2.73 34.22 3.82
C GLU A 518 -3.53 35.00 2.78
N ALA A 519 -2.92 36.01 2.12
CA ALA A 519 -3.57 36.80 1.08
C ALA A 519 -3.92 35.91 -0.16
N GLU A 520 -2.98 35.09 -0.64
CA GLU A 520 -3.24 34.18 -1.78
C GLU A 520 -4.22 33.06 -1.40
N GLU A 521 -4.20 32.54 -0.17
CA GLU A 521 -5.21 31.58 0.32
C GLU A 521 -6.62 32.22 0.38
N GLN A 522 -6.75 33.49 0.77
CA GLN A 522 -8.04 34.19 0.76
C GLN A 522 -8.57 34.41 -0.67
N ILE A 523 -7.69 34.76 -1.61
CA ILE A 523 -8.05 34.89 -3.03
C ILE A 523 -8.51 33.54 -3.58
N ALA A 524 -7.80 32.47 -3.28
CA ALA A 524 -8.16 31.12 -3.68
C ALA A 524 -9.48 30.64 -3.04
N GLN A 525 -9.81 31.13 -1.84
CA GLN A 525 -11.06 30.79 -1.14
C GLN A 525 -12.28 31.58 -1.63
N ALA A 526 -12.10 32.82 -2.11
CA ALA A 526 -13.20 33.67 -2.55
C ALA A 526 -13.97 33.13 -3.79
N GLY A 527 -13.37 32.16 -4.53
CA GLY A 527 -13.98 31.53 -5.71
C GLY A 527 -14.64 30.17 -5.47
N LYS A 528 -14.69 29.66 -4.24
CA LYS A 528 -14.97 28.24 -3.93
C LYS A 528 -16.39 27.72 -4.18
N GLU A 529 -17.42 28.54 -4.22
CA GLU A 529 -18.78 28.03 -4.47
C GLU A 529 -18.98 27.41 -5.88
N ARG A 530 -18.00 27.60 -6.79
CA ARG A 530 -18.00 27.06 -8.17
C ARG A 530 -16.65 26.50 -8.59
N SER A 531 -15.79 26.08 -7.65
CA SER A 531 -14.45 25.58 -7.98
C SER A 531 -14.53 24.21 -8.66
N LEU A 532 -13.79 24.05 -9.77
CA LEU A 532 -13.63 22.79 -10.51
C LEU A 532 -12.59 21.89 -9.86
N LEU A 533 -11.68 22.45 -9.05
CA LEU A 533 -10.58 21.71 -8.40
C LEU A 533 -10.79 21.62 -6.89
N ARG A 534 -10.50 20.44 -6.34
CA ARG A 534 -10.38 20.20 -4.90
C ARG A 534 -8.93 20.46 -4.49
N ASP A 535 -8.72 21.26 -3.46
CA ASP A 535 -7.40 21.66 -2.95
C ASP A 535 -7.10 21.09 -1.55
N LYS A 536 -8.03 20.32 -0.99
CA LYS A 536 -7.98 19.82 0.39
C LYS A 536 -8.30 18.33 0.44
N VAL A 537 -7.54 17.63 1.26
CA VAL A 537 -7.88 16.28 1.69
C VAL A 537 -8.85 16.36 2.86
N THR A 538 -10.01 15.76 2.72
CA THR A 538 -11.07 15.65 3.74
C THR A 538 -11.30 14.19 4.15
N GLU A 539 -12.23 13.97 5.04
CA GLU A 539 -12.66 12.63 5.45
C GLU A 539 -13.19 11.80 4.26
N GLU A 540 -13.78 12.47 3.27
CA GLU A 540 -14.34 11.83 2.08
C GLU A 540 -13.25 11.17 1.22
N GLU A 541 -12.12 11.85 1.00
CA GLU A 541 -11.00 11.29 0.24
C GLU A 541 -10.37 10.10 0.97
N ILE A 542 -10.22 10.19 2.29
CA ILE A 542 -9.76 9.05 3.10
C ILE A 542 -10.72 7.87 2.97
N ALA A 543 -12.02 8.11 3.08
CA ALA A 543 -13.04 7.08 2.95
C ALA A 543 -13.01 6.40 1.56
N ARG A 544 -12.83 7.16 0.48
CA ARG A 544 -12.71 6.63 -0.89
C ARG A 544 -11.50 5.71 -1.07
N ILE A 545 -10.37 6.04 -0.45
CA ILE A 545 -9.17 5.19 -0.54
C ILE A 545 -9.39 3.89 0.21
N ILE A 546 -9.97 3.95 1.42
CA ILE A 546 -10.31 2.75 2.19
C ILE A 546 -11.29 1.88 1.38
N GLU A 547 -12.27 2.49 0.73
CA GLU A 547 -13.20 1.77 -0.16
C GLU A 547 -12.45 1.04 -1.28
N ARG A 548 -11.46 1.70 -1.89
CA ARG A 548 -10.63 1.09 -2.94
C ARG A 548 -9.78 -0.07 -2.41
N TRP A 549 -9.19 0.06 -1.23
CA TRP A 549 -8.32 -0.95 -0.66
C TRP A 549 -9.07 -2.15 -0.10
N THR A 550 -10.19 -1.89 0.56
CA THR A 550 -10.96 -2.92 1.28
C THR A 550 -12.18 -3.42 0.52
N GLY A 551 -12.63 -2.69 -0.49
CA GLY A 551 -13.90 -2.93 -1.19
C GLY A 551 -15.13 -2.54 -0.35
N ILE A 552 -14.96 -1.85 0.78
CA ILE A 552 -16.04 -1.44 1.70
C ILE A 552 -16.49 -0.04 1.32
N PRO A 553 -17.75 0.23 1.04
CA PRO A 553 -18.24 1.55 0.64
C PRO A 553 -18.31 2.53 1.83
N VAL A 554 -17.13 2.88 2.39
CA VAL A 554 -17.00 3.70 3.60
C VAL A 554 -17.54 5.11 3.40
N SER A 555 -17.40 5.68 2.19
CA SER A 555 -17.95 6.99 1.85
C SER A 555 -19.47 7.06 2.00
N ARG A 556 -20.16 6.00 1.59
CA ARG A 556 -21.62 5.89 1.74
C ARG A 556 -22.06 5.58 3.18
N LEU A 557 -21.20 4.88 3.94
CA LEU A 557 -21.46 4.57 5.33
C LEU A 557 -21.43 5.82 6.23
N MET A 558 -20.67 6.86 5.87
CA MET A 558 -20.54 8.08 6.68
C MET A 558 -21.78 9.00 6.61
N GLU A 559 -22.38 9.17 5.43
CA GLU A 559 -23.50 10.12 5.23
C GLU A 559 -24.89 9.49 5.40
N GLY A 560 -25.08 8.25 4.99
CA GLY A 560 -26.39 7.58 4.97
C GLY A 560 -26.61 6.54 6.08
N GLU A 561 -25.60 6.17 6.85
CA GLU A 561 -25.68 5.04 7.78
C GLU A 561 -26.70 5.28 8.92
N ARG A 562 -26.74 6.50 9.46
CA ARG A 562 -27.71 6.83 10.52
C ARG A 562 -29.16 6.72 10.04
N GLU A 563 -29.42 7.25 8.87
CA GLU A 563 -30.77 7.26 8.29
C GLU A 563 -31.17 5.85 7.81
N LYS A 564 -30.26 5.12 7.15
CA LYS A 564 -30.45 3.73 6.78
C LYS A 564 -30.69 2.82 7.99
N LEU A 565 -29.96 3.02 9.09
CA LEU A 565 -30.12 2.23 10.30
C LEU A 565 -31.45 2.49 11.01
N LEU A 566 -31.91 3.75 11.01
CA LEU A 566 -33.23 4.12 11.56
C LEU A 566 -34.38 3.51 10.77
N HIS A 567 -34.20 3.30 9.46
CA HIS A 567 -35.17 2.70 8.54
C HIS A 567 -34.80 1.28 8.11
N LEU A 568 -33.90 0.61 8.85
CA LEU A 568 -33.41 -0.73 8.49
C LEU A 568 -34.56 -1.74 8.45
N GLU A 569 -35.51 -1.66 9.35
CA GLU A 569 -36.70 -2.53 9.39
C GLU A 569 -37.52 -2.40 8.08
N ASP A 570 -37.79 -1.17 7.66
CA ASP A 570 -38.52 -0.89 6.40
C ASP A 570 -37.78 -1.41 5.16
N ILE A 571 -36.46 -1.24 5.15
CA ILE A 571 -35.60 -1.74 4.05
C ILE A 571 -35.63 -3.27 3.98
N LEU A 572 -35.57 -3.95 5.13
CA LEU A 572 -35.60 -5.40 5.17
C LEU A 572 -36.97 -5.92 4.75
N HIS A 573 -38.07 -5.25 5.11
CA HIS A 573 -39.44 -5.62 4.72
C HIS A 573 -39.70 -5.47 3.20
N GLN A 574 -38.94 -4.69 2.46
CA GLN A 574 -39.06 -4.62 0.99
C GLN A 574 -38.84 -5.99 0.31
N ARG A 575 -38.07 -6.87 0.91
CA ARG A 575 -37.77 -8.20 0.36
C ARG A 575 -38.20 -9.37 1.24
N VAL A 576 -38.25 -9.18 2.57
CA VAL A 576 -38.62 -10.20 3.54
C VAL A 576 -40.07 -10.00 3.95
N VAL A 577 -40.94 -10.90 3.50
CA VAL A 577 -42.37 -10.80 3.68
C VAL A 577 -42.82 -11.66 4.88
N GLY A 578 -43.66 -11.10 5.73
CA GLY A 578 -44.40 -11.84 6.78
C GLY A 578 -43.58 -12.30 7.98
N GLN A 579 -42.35 -11.77 8.19
CA GLN A 579 -41.47 -12.15 9.28
C GLN A 579 -41.14 -10.94 10.18
N ASP A 580 -42.18 -10.19 10.60
CA ASP A 580 -42.03 -8.89 11.27
C ASP A 580 -41.20 -8.97 12.56
N GLU A 581 -41.44 -10.02 13.39
CA GLU A 581 -40.69 -10.25 14.63
C GLU A 581 -39.19 -10.50 14.33
N ALA A 582 -38.92 -11.33 13.32
CA ALA A 582 -37.54 -11.64 12.92
C ALA A 582 -36.78 -10.40 12.41
N VAL A 583 -37.40 -9.61 11.55
CA VAL A 583 -36.84 -8.39 11.01
C VAL A 583 -36.58 -7.38 12.13
N ARG A 584 -37.56 -7.18 13.03
CA ARG A 584 -37.43 -6.26 14.15
C ARG A 584 -36.29 -6.65 15.11
N LEU A 585 -36.22 -7.91 15.56
CA LEU A 585 -35.17 -8.37 16.48
C LEU A 585 -33.76 -8.19 15.89
N VAL A 586 -33.61 -8.50 14.62
CA VAL A 586 -32.32 -8.30 13.90
C VAL A 586 -31.98 -6.82 13.77
N ALA A 587 -32.93 -5.98 13.35
CA ALA A 587 -32.71 -4.54 13.20
C ALA A 587 -32.35 -3.87 14.54
N GLU A 588 -33.07 -4.18 15.61
CA GLU A 588 -32.82 -3.67 16.98
C GLU A 588 -31.43 -4.08 17.50
N SER A 589 -31.00 -5.33 17.27
CA SER A 589 -29.70 -5.82 17.71
C SER A 589 -28.57 -5.09 16.98
N ILE A 590 -28.70 -4.90 15.65
CA ILE A 590 -27.74 -4.17 14.85
C ILE A 590 -27.68 -2.70 15.27
N LEU A 591 -28.83 -2.10 15.55
CA LEU A 591 -28.91 -0.71 16.00
C LEU A 591 -28.20 -0.52 17.34
N ARG A 592 -28.34 -1.44 18.29
CA ARG A 592 -27.61 -1.45 19.58
C ARG A 592 -26.09 -1.53 19.35
N SER A 593 -25.64 -2.39 18.48
CA SER A 593 -24.21 -2.55 18.16
C SER A 593 -23.64 -1.29 17.50
N ARG A 594 -24.33 -0.73 16.54
CA ARG A 594 -23.90 0.47 15.82
C ARG A 594 -23.97 1.76 16.64
N ALA A 595 -24.82 1.80 17.65
CA ALA A 595 -24.88 2.89 18.64
C ALA A 595 -23.70 2.87 19.64
N GLY A 596 -22.82 1.86 19.58
CA GLY A 596 -21.66 1.73 20.46
C GLY A 596 -22.00 1.27 21.89
N ILE A 597 -23.19 0.70 22.09
CA ILE A 597 -23.65 0.22 23.41
C ILE A 597 -23.25 -1.25 23.61
N ALA A 598 -23.09 -2.01 22.50
CA ALA A 598 -22.65 -3.39 22.56
C ALA A 598 -21.14 -3.52 22.81
N ASP A 599 -20.70 -4.69 23.23
CA ASP A 599 -19.29 -5.00 23.45
C ASP A 599 -18.48 -4.87 22.15
N PRO A 600 -17.46 -4.01 22.10
CA PRO A 600 -16.66 -3.76 20.89
C PRO A 600 -15.83 -4.97 20.47
N ASP A 601 -15.61 -5.94 21.35
CA ASP A 601 -14.82 -7.14 21.10
C ASP A 601 -15.63 -8.28 20.48
N ARG A 602 -16.92 -8.11 20.26
CA ARG A 602 -17.83 -9.12 19.70
C ARG A 602 -18.23 -8.77 18.25
N PRO A 603 -18.71 -9.74 17.45
CA PRO A 603 -19.34 -9.47 16.15
C PRO A 603 -20.47 -8.43 16.24
N ILE A 604 -20.79 -7.75 15.13
CA ILE A 604 -21.89 -6.75 15.06
C ILE A 604 -23.22 -7.34 15.54
N GLY A 605 -23.45 -8.61 15.21
CA GLY A 605 -24.63 -9.35 15.67
C GLY A 605 -24.45 -10.84 15.43
N SER A 606 -25.05 -11.64 16.26
CA SER A 606 -25.01 -13.10 16.23
C SER A 606 -26.42 -13.68 16.43
N PHE A 607 -26.92 -14.39 15.41
CA PHE A 607 -28.30 -14.78 15.31
C PHE A 607 -28.46 -16.28 15.04
N LEU A 608 -29.40 -16.93 15.69
CA LEU A 608 -29.88 -18.28 15.35
C LEU A 608 -31.29 -18.22 14.76
N PHE A 609 -31.44 -18.51 13.47
CA PHE A 609 -32.68 -18.49 12.73
C PHE A 609 -33.30 -19.89 12.73
N LEU A 610 -34.46 -20.03 13.37
CA LEU A 610 -35.20 -21.29 13.51
C LEU A 610 -36.49 -21.25 12.73
N GLY A 611 -36.81 -22.30 12.01
CA GLY A 611 -38.07 -22.40 11.29
C GLY A 611 -38.06 -23.32 10.09
N PRO A 612 -39.21 -23.54 9.46
CA PRO A 612 -39.34 -24.41 8.30
C PRO A 612 -38.45 -23.97 7.12
N THR A 613 -38.33 -24.84 6.15
CA THR A 613 -37.58 -24.51 4.91
C THR A 613 -38.40 -23.54 4.06
N GLY A 614 -37.74 -22.59 3.39
CA GLY A 614 -38.40 -21.70 2.43
C GLY A 614 -39.22 -20.55 3.02
N VAL A 615 -39.05 -20.20 4.31
CA VAL A 615 -39.75 -19.11 4.99
C VAL A 615 -39.01 -17.77 4.97
N GLY A 616 -37.85 -17.70 4.31
CA GLY A 616 -37.09 -16.46 4.13
C GLY A 616 -35.82 -16.30 4.98
N LYS A 617 -35.34 -17.34 5.71
CA LYS A 617 -34.10 -17.26 6.53
C LYS A 617 -32.87 -16.77 5.75
N THR A 618 -32.61 -17.39 4.62
CA THR A 618 -31.47 -17.02 3.76
C THR A 618 -31.71 -15.69 3.04
N GLU A 619 -32.98 -15.35 2.76
CA GLU A 619 -33.32 -14.08 2.11
C GLU A 619 -33.06 -12.89 3.04
N LEU A 620 -33.39 -13.01 4.34
CA LEU A 620 -33.04 -11.97 5.32
C LEU A 620 -31.53 -11.78 5.41
N ALA A 621 -30.72 -12.86 5.39
CA ALA A 621 -29.26 -12.76 5.39
C ALA A 621 -28.73 -12.02 4.16
N LYS A 622 -29.30 -12.26 2.96
CA LYS A 622 -28.93 -11.58 1.73
C LYS A 622 -29.33 -10.10 1.75
N THR A 623 -30.57 -9.83 2.17
CA THR A 623 -31.07 -8.46 2.26
C THR A 623 -30.28 -7.65 3.27
N LEU A 624 -29.86 -8.28 4.37
CA LEU A 624 -29.01 -7.66 5.38
C LEU A 624 -27.62 -7.34 4.82
N ALA A 625 -27.02 -8.26 4.05
CA ALA A 625 -25.75 -8.01 3.39
C ALA A 625 -25.85 -6.85 2.38
N GLU A 626 -26.95 -6.76 1.62
CA GLU A 626 -27.20 -5.65 0.70
C GLU A 626 -27.45 -4.34 1.44
N ALA A 627 -28.25 -4.34 2.49
CA ALA A 627 -28.60 -3.13 3.25
C ALA A 627 -27.40 -2.52 4.00
N LEU A 628 -26.56 -3.35 4.63
CA LEU A 628 -25.46 -2.91 5.48
C LEU A 628 -24.13 -2.84 4.75
N PHE A 629 -23.91 -3.68 3.74
CA PHE A 629 -22.64 -3.81 3.03
C PHE A 629 -22.78 -3.56 1.52
N ASP A 630 -23.91 -2.97 1.09
CA ASP A 630 -24.24 -2.53 -0.28
C ASP A 630 -24.14 -3.62 -1.37
N SER A 631 -23.97 -4.89 -1.01
CA SER A 631 -23.90 -5.99 -1.97
C SER A 631 -24.29 -7.33 -1.36
N GLU A 632 -25.17 -8.07 -2.04
CA GLU A 632 -25.44 -9.48 -1.71
C GLU A 632 -24.20 -10.38 -1.77
N LYS A 633 -23.13 -9.96 -2.50
CA LYS A 633 -21.87 -10.69 -2.62
C LYS A 633 -21.07 -10.71 -1.31
N ASN A 634 -21.38 -9.79 -0.39
CA ASN A 634 -20.77 -9.75 0.94
C ASN A 634 -21.45 -10.75 1.90
N LEU A 635 -22.08 -11.80 1.36
CA LEU A 635 -22.59 -12.95 2.09
C LEU A 635 -21.65 -14.14 1.90
N VAL A 636 -20.96 -14.53 2.97
CA VAL A 636 -20.16 -15.76 3.04
C VAL A 636 -21.07 -16.89 3.52
N ARG A 637 -21.43 -17.81 2.65
CA ARG A 637 -22.28 -18.95 2.99
C ARG A 637 -21.46 -20.22 3.18
N ILE A 638 -21.61 -20.87 4.31
CA ILE A 638 -20.98 -22.12 4.69
C ILE A 638 -22.08 -23.14 5.00
N ASP A 639 -22.15 -24.19 4.20
CA ASP A 639 -23.12 -25.29 4.41
C ASP A 639 -22.54 -26.30 5.41
N MET A 640 -23.18 -26.40 6.56
CA MET A 640 -22.71 -27.27 7.64
C MET A 640 -22.86 -28.76 7.34
N SER A 641 -23.60 -29.15 6.32
CA SER A 641 -23.67 -30.54 5.87
C SER A 641 -22.30 -31.04 5.31
N GLU A 642 -21.40 -30.13 4.90
CA GLU A 642 -20.03 -30.48 4.49
C GLU A 642 -19.08 -30.68 5.69
N TYR A 643 -19.49 -30.33 6.91
CA TYR A 643 -18.68 -30.31 8.14
C TYR A 643 -19.21 -31.29 9.21
N MET A 644 -19.77 -32.41 8.77
CA MET A 644 -20.31 -33.47 9.65
C MET A 644 -19.20 -34.28 10.33
N GLU A 645 -18.01 -34.36 9.71
CA GLU A 645 -16.90 -35.17 10.21
C GLU A 645 -15.84 -34.28 10.90
N LYS A 646 -15.16 -34.85 11.89
CA LYS A 646 -14.11 -34.15 12.64
C LYS A 646 -12.99 -33.56 11.75
N PHE A 647 -12.58 -34.30 10.71
CA PHE A 647 -11.54 -33.81 9.79
C PHE A 647 -11.99 -32.64 8.93
N SER A 648 -13.27 -32.51 8.65
CA SER A 648 -13.81 -31.40 7.88
C SER A 648 -13.71 -30.07 8.62
N VAL A 649 -13.69 -30.11 9.96
CA VAL A 649 -13.60 -28.90 10.82
C VAL A 649 -12.29 -28.16 10.58
N SER A 650 -11.19 -28.85 10.33
CA SER A 650 -9.91 -28.21 9.99
C SER A 650 -9.94 -27.41 8.68
N ARG A 651 -10.89 -27.69 7.77
CA ARG A 651 -11.06 -26.89 6.55
C ARG A 651 -11.58 -25.48 6.84
N LEU A 652 -12.23 -25.25 7.98
CA LEU A 652 -12.71 -23.91 8.37
C LEU A 652 -11.58 -22.97 8.76
N ILE A 653 -10.58 -23.48 9.50
CA ILE A 653 -9.49 -22.71 10.08
C ILE A 653 -8.13 -23.01 9.43
N GLY A 654 -8.05 -23.96 8.53
CA GLY A 654 -6.85 -24.46 7.87
C GLY A 654 -6.29 -25.76 8.43
N ALA A 655 -5.58 -26.52 7.60
CA ALA A 655 -4.95 -27.77 8.01
C ALA A 655 -3.73 -27.51 8.91
N PRO A 656 -3.44 -28.37 9.90
CA PRO A 656 -2.22 -28.27 10.71
C PRO A 656 -0.94 -28.40 9.86
N PRO A 657 0.23 -27.89 10.36
CA PRO A 657 1.49 -28.02 9.66
C PRO A 657 1.83 -29.49 9.31
N GLY A 658 2.22 -29.71 8.06
CA GLY A 658 2.57 -31.04 7.55
C GLY A 658 1.41 -31.81 6.92
N TYR A 659 0.19 -31.32 6.93
CA TYR A 659 -0.95 -31.92 6.22
C TYR A 659 -1.21 -31.24 4.87
N VAL A 660 -1.80 -31.98 3.94
CA VAL A 660 -2.20 -31.46 2.62
C VAL A 660 -3.23 -30.34 2.81
N GLY A 661 -3.03 -29.19 2.12
CA GLY A 661 -3.90 -28.02 2.25
C GLY A 661 -3.45 -26.98 3.32
N TYR A 662 -2.29 -27.17 3.95
CA TYR A 662 -1.76 -26.18 4.93
C TYR A 662 -1.54 -24.80 4.32
N GLU A 663 -1.05 -24.73 3.07
CA GLU A 663 -0.79 -23.46 2.36
C GLU A 663 -2.06 -22.77 1.86
N GLU A 664 -3.16 -23.49 1.71
CA GLU A 664 -4.42 -22.96 1.18
C GLU A 664 -5.20 -22.12 2.21
N GLY A 665 -4.89 -22.27 3.51
CA GLY A 665 -5.62 -21.61 4.59
C GLY A 665 -7.00 -22.22 4.85
N GLY A 666 -7.74 -21.67 5.80
CA GLY A 666 -9.10 -22.13 6.15
C GLY A 666 -10.16 -21.40 5.32
N GLN A 667 -11.21 -22.11 4.92
CA GLN A 667 -12.30 -21.54 4.10
C GLN A 667 -12.99 -20.37 4.80
N LEU A 668 -13.30 -20.50 6.10
CA LEU A 668 -13.89 -19.43 6.89
C LEU A 668 -12.91 -18.28 7.12
N THR A 669 -11.71 -18.62 7.58
CA THR A 669 -10.68 -17.61 7.92
C THR A 669 -10.21 -16.82 6.70
N GLU A 670 -10.00 -17.46 5.56
CA GLU A 670 -9.62 -16.77 4.32
C GLU A 670 -10.77 -15.92 3.74
N ALA A 671 -12.02 -16.42 3.82
CA ALA A 671 -13.18 -15.66 3.33
C ALA A 671 -13.36 -14.36 4.13
N VAL A 672 -13.30 -14.44 5.47
CA VAL A 672 -13.46 -13.26 6.33
C VAL A 672 -12.23 -12.34 6.26
N ARG A 673 -11.02 -12.89 6.14
CA ARG A 673 -9.82 -12.09 5.94
C ARG A 673 -9.89 -11.24 4.67
N ARG A 674 -10.45 -11.79 3.58
CA ARG A 674 -10.63 -11.07 2.31
C ARG A 674 -11.81 -10.11 2.32
N HIS A 675 -12.84 -10.44 3.09
CA HIS A 675 -14.06 -9.66 3.24
C HIS A 675 -14.39 -9.47 4.73
N PRO A 676 -13.66 -8.59 5.43
CA PRO A 676 -13.85 -8.41 6.88
C PRO A 676 -15.22 -7.79 7.24
N TYR A 677 -15.92 -7.24 6.26
CA TYR A 677 -17.29 -6.71 6.35
C TYR A 677 -18.21 -7.61 5.56
N CYS A 678 -18.78 -8.58 6.23
CA CYS A 678 -19.68 -9.54 5.59
C CYS A 678 -20.71 -10.12 6.56
N VAL A 679 -21.74 -10.69 5.99
CA VAL A 679 -22.63 -11.60 6.71
C VAL A 679 -22.08 -13.02 6.53
N VAL A 680 -21.78 -13.70 7.63
CA VAL A 680 -21.37 -15.10 7.61
C VAL A 680 -22.58 -15.96 7.95
N LEU A 681 -23.05 -16.72 6.96
CA LEU A 681 -24.22 -17.60 7.10
C LEU A 681 -23.76 -19.05 7.23
N PHE A 682 -23.98 -19.63 8.41
CA PHE A 682 -23.82 -21.06 8.65
C PHE A 682 -25.18 -21.74 8.45
N ASP A 683 -25.32 -22.45 7.33
CA ASP A 683 -26.60 -23.08 6.97
C ASP A 683 -26.69 -24.51 7.50
N GLU A 684 -27.87 -24.91 8.02
CA GLU A 684 -28.18 -26.24 8.59
C GLU A 684 -27.21 -26.64 9.74
N VAL A 685 -27.04 -25.72 10.69
CA VAL A 685 -26.06 -25.85 11.79
C VAL A 685 -26.26 -27.12 12.65
N GLU A 686 -27.45 -27.70 12.70
CA GLU A 686 -27.74 -28.95 13.38
C GLU A 686 -26.99 -30.15 12.82
N LYS A 687 -26.47 -30.08 11.61
CA LYS A 687 -25.70 -31.15 10.97
C LYS A 687 -24.20 -31.09 11.27
N ALA A 688 -23.73 -29.96 11.85
CA ALA A 688 -22.32 -29.72 12.10
C ALA A 688 -21.74 -30.68 13.15
N HIS A 689 -20.46 -31.04 12.99
CA HIS A 689 -19.72 -31.74 14.04
C HIS A 689 -19.61 -30.88 15.30
N PRO A 690 -19.65 -31.43 16.52
CA PRO A 690 -19.57 -30.67 17.79
C PRO A 690 -18.35 -29.76 17.91
N ASP A 691 -17.23 -30.08 17.28
CA ASP A 691 -16.02 -29.27 17.31
C ASP A 691 -16.17 -27.95 16.54
N VAL A 692 -17.12 -27.82 15.61
CA VAL A 692 -17.44 -26.56 14.94
C VAL A 692 -17.91 -25.52 15.95
N PHE A 693 -18.72 -25.94 16.93
CA PHE A 693 -19.21 -25.02 17.96
C PHE A 693 -18.10 -24.49 18.87
N ASN A 694 -17.02 -25.23 19.07
CA ASN A 694 -15.87 -24.75 19.83
C ASN A 694 -15.15 -23.59 19.07
N ILE A 695 -15.11 -23.65 17.74
CA ILE A 695 -14.58 -22.57 16.90
C ILE A 695 -15.52 -21.35 16.97
N LEU A 696 -16.82 -21.58 16.82
CA LEU A 696 -17.81 -20.52 16.86
C LEU A 696 -17.87 -19.83 18.23
N LEU A 697 -17.68 -20.55 19.33
CA LEU A 697 -17.57 -19.94 20.66
C LEU A 697 -16.46 -18.91 20.73
N GLN A 698 -15.29 -19.19 20.18
CA GLN A 698 -14.19 -18.25 20.16
C GLN A 698 -14.52 -16.99 19.32
N VAL A 699 -15.19 -17.18 18.17
CA VAL A 699 -15.65 -16.07 17.34
C VAL A 699 -16.69 -15.21 18.07
N LEU A 700 -17.66 -15.84 18.77
CA LEU A 700 -18.74 -15.13 19.47
C LEU A 700 -18.26 -14.41 20.74
N ASP A 701 -17.20 -14.89 21.40
CA ASP A 701 -16.67 -14.30 22.62
C ASP A 701 -15.62 -13.22 22.36
N ASP A 702 -14.60 -13.58 21.58
CA ASP A 702 -13.41 -12.75 21.37
C ASP A 702 -13.46 -11.96 20.04
N GLY A 703 -14.48 -12.19 19.20
CA GLY A 703 -14.59 -11.58 17.87
C GLY A 703 -13.42 -11.88 16.94
N ARG A 704 -12.62 -12.92 17.24
CA ARG A 704 -11.43 -13.27 16.46
C ARG A 704 -11.14 -14.77 16.54
N ILE A 705 -10.40 -15.26 15.57
CA ILE A 705 -9.90 -16.65 15.56
C ILE A 705 -8.48 -16.68 15.00
N THR A 706 -7.66 -17.58 15.53
CA THR A 706 -6.31 -17.82 14.99
C THR A 706 -6.37 -18.99 14.02
N ASP A 707 -5.90 -18.77 12.78
CA ASP A 707 -5.85 -19.83 11.76
C ASP A 707 -4.68 -20.81 12.03
N SER A 708 -4.62 -21.87 11.24
CA SER A 708 -3.55 -22.88 11.35
C SER A 708 -2.14 -22.33 11.04
N GLN A 709 -2.03 -21.18 10.41
CA GLN A 709 -0.76 -20.51 10.11
C GLN A 709 -0.34 -19.52 11.21
N GLY A 710 -1.13 -19.42 12.28
CA GLY A 710 -0.88 -18.52 13.40
C GLY A 710 -1.34 -17.06 13.16
N ARG A 711 -2.08 -16.80 12.08
CA ARG A 711 -2.64 -15.47 11.79
C ARG A 711 -3.96 -15.29 12.53
N THR A 712 -4.14 -14.15 13.15
CA THR A 712 -5.41 -13.78 13.80
C THR A 712 -6.33 -13.15 12.77
N VAL A 713 -7.53 -13.69 12.62
CA VAL A 713 -8.61 -13.18 11.75
C VAL A 713 -9.68 -12.52 12.59
N ASP A 714 -10.02 -11.29 12.26
CA ASP A 714 -10.97 -10.45 12.99
C ASP A 714 -12.40 -10.63 12.45
N PHE A 715 -13.36 -10.91 13.34
CA PHE A 715 -14.79 -11.07 13.06
C PHE A 715 -15.65 -9.95 13.66
N LYS A 716 -15.05 -8.94 14.32
CA LYS A 716 -15.79 -7.86 15.00
C LYS A 716 -16.68 -7.05 14.07
N ASN A 717 -16.34 -7.02 12.79
CA ASN A 717 -17.08 -6.31 11.77
C ASN A 717 -18.01 -7.22 10.95
N THR A 718 -18.22 -8.46 11.38
CA THR A 718 -19.11 -9.42 10.72
C THR A 718 -20.45 -9.57 11.44
N ILE A 719 -21.44 -10.06 10.71
CA ILE A 719 -22.72 -10.51 11.28
C ILE A 719 -22.77 -12.01 11.12
N ILE A 720 -22.94 -12.73 12.22
CA ILE A 720 -22.99 -14.19 12.25
C ILE A 720 -24.44 -14.64 12.25
N ILE A 721 -24.83 -15.39 11.25
CA ILE A 721 -26.17 -15.97 11.13
C ILE A 721 -26.05 -17.48 11.05
N LEU A 722 -26.73 -18.18 11.93
CA LEU A 722 -26.86 -19.63 11.95
C LEU A 722 -28.29 -19.98 11.58
N THR A 723 -28.49 -20.89 10.63
CA THR A 723 -29.85 -21.37 10.31
C THR A 723 -30.01 -22.80 10.73
N SER A 724 -31.19 -23.11 11.22
CA SER A 724 -31.58 -24.48 11.60
C SER A 724 -33.05 -24.77 11.31
N ASN A 725 -33.30 -26.01 10.99
CA ASN A 725 -34.67 -26.55 10.82
C ASN A 725 -35.13 -27.31 12.04
N LEU A 726 -34.38 -27.29 13.15
CA LEU A 726 -34.73 -27.94 14.39
C LEU A 726 -36.07 -27.39 14.92
N GLY A 727 -36.96 -28.28 15.34
CA GLY A 727 -38.26 -27.90 15.90
C GLY A 727 -39.28 -27.35 14.90
N SER A 728 -39.00 -27.39 13.58
CA SER A 728 -39.88 -26.88 12.53
C SER A 728 -41.31 -27.45 12.63
N GLN A 729 -41.46 -28.73 13.04
CA GLN A 729 -42.76 -29.36 13.20
C GLN A 729 -43.58 -28.70 14.32
N PHE A 730 -42.95 -28.40 15.47
CA PHE A 730 -43.60 -27.70 16.57
C PHE A 730 -44.04 -26.27 16.21
N LEU A 731 -43.26 -25.62 15.34
CA LEU A 731 -43.58 -24.28 14.82
C LEU A 731 -44.74 -24.31 13.81
N LEU A 732 -44.83 -25.38 13.01
CA LEU A 732 -45.93 -25.58 12.06
C LEU A 732 -47.23 -25.88 12.77
N ASP A 733 -47.18 -26.75 13.79
CA ASP A 733 -48.37 -27.20 14.55
C ASP A 733 -48.81 -26.19 15.59
N GLY A 734 -47.94 -25.30 16.05
CA GLY A 734 -48.15 -24.35 17.14
C GLY A 734 -48.47 -22.92 16.72
N ILE A 735 -49.25 -22.73 15.65
CA ILE A 735 -49.70 -21.40 15.21
C ILE A 735 -51.05 -21.09 15.87
N GLY A 736 -51.11 -19.95 16.54
CA GLY A 736 -52.36 -19.46 17.15
C GLY A 736 -53.36 -18.91 16.11
N PRO A 737 -54.60 -18.64 16.52
CA PRO A 737 -55.61 -18.04 15.66
C PRO A 737 -55.26 -16.64 15.12
N ASP A 738 -54.34 -15.98 15.81
CA ASP A 738 -53.76 -14.66 15.45
C ASP A 738 -52.58 -14.74 14.49
N GLY A 739 -52.22 -15.95 14.06
CA GLY A 739 -51.07 -16.20 13.18
C GLY A 739 -49.70 -16.06 13.87
N ALA A 740 -49.68 -15.93 15.21
CA ALA A 740 -48.46 -15.90 16.00
C ALA A 740 -48.06 -17.30 16.48
N ILE A 741 -46.76 -17.51 16.73
CA ILE A 741 -46.28 -18.76 17.34
C ILE A 741 -46.67 -18.78 18.82
N THR A 742 -47.33 -19.85 19.26
CA THR A 742 -47.75 -20.01 20.65
C THR A 742 -46.56 -20.17 21.60
N GLU A 743 -46.71 -19.74 22.86
CA GLU A 743 -45.67 -19.90 23.87
C GLU A 743 -45.33 -21.38 24.14
N GLU A 744 -46.29 -22.28 24.00
CA GLU A 744 -46.06 -23.71 24.14
C GLU A 744 -45.12 -24.25 23.06
N ALA A 745 -45.31 -23.84 21.80
CA ALA A 745 -44.42 -24.20 20.70
C ALA A 745 -43.02 -23.62 20.89
N ARG A 746 -42.91 -22.36 21.30
CA ARG A 746 -41.61 -21.72 21.65
C ARG A 746 -40.88 -22.49 22.75
N ASN A 747 -41.56 -22.89 23.80
CA ASN A 747 -41.01 -23.65 24.91
C ASN A 747 -40.50 -25.03 24.45
N GLN A 748 -41.32 -25.76 23.66
CA GLN A 748 -40.91 -27.04 23.10
C GLN A 748 -39.68 -26.96 22.22
N VAL A 749 -39.58 -25.95 21.35
CA VAL A 749 -38.39 -25.72 20.52
C VAL A 749 -37.21 -25.32 21.38
N SER A 750 -37.40 -24.48 22.40
CA SER A 750 -36.36 -24.09 23.35
C SER A 750 -35.80 -25.27 24.14
N GLU A 751 -36.63 -26.22 24.55
CA GLU A 751 -36.17 -27.44 25.18
C GLU A 751 -35.38 -28.34 24.21
N LEU A 752 -35.83 -28.43 22.96
CA LEU A 752 -35.11 -29.17 21.93
C LEU A 752 -33.74 -28.55 21.65
N LEU A 753 -33.65 -27.22 21.60
CA LEU A 753 -32.38 -26.50 21.44
C LEU A 753 -31.42 -26.80 22.58
N LYS A 754 -31.89 -26.78 23.84
CA LYS A 754 -31.04 -27.09 25.01
C LYS A 754 -30.52 -28.54 25.00
N ARG A 755 -31.20 -29.44 24.32
CA ARG A 755 -30.74 -30.84 24.13
C ARG A 755 -29.76 -30.97 22.99
N SER A 756 -29.88 -30.13 21.92
CA SER A 756 -29.09 -30.22 20.69
C SER A 756 -27.80 -29.39 20.75
N PHE A 757 -27.85 -28.27 21.47
CA PHE A 757 -26.72 -27.34 21.58
C PHE A 757 -26.31 -27.16 23.05
N ARG A 758 -25.03 -26.90 23.28
CA ARG A 758 -24.53 -26.60 24.63
C ARG A 758 -25.11 -25.29 25.12
N PRO A 759 -25.52 -25.18 26.40
CA PRO A 759 -26.09 -23.97 26.97
C PRO A 759 -25.17 -22.75 26.84
N GLU A 760 -23.84 -22.95 26.97
CA GLU A 760 -22.86 -21.90 26.81
C GLU A 760 -22.85 -21.30 25.39
N PHE A 761 -23.11 -22.09 24.35
CA PHE A 761 -23.21 -21.61 22.97
C PHE A 761 -24.50 -20.78 22.79
N LEU A 762 -25.64 -21.25 23.26
CA LEU A 762 -26.91 -20.52 23.13
C LEU A 762 -26.87 -19.16 23.85
N ASN A 763 -26.18 -19.09 25.00
CA ASN A 763 -26.05 -17.87 25.78
C ASN A 763 -25.10 -16.82 25.19
N ARG A 764 -24.38 -17.18 24.16
CA ARG A 764 -23.43 -16.24 23.44
C ARG A 764 -24.08 -15.58 22.23
N LEU A 765 -25.23 -16.12 21.80
CA LEU A 765 -26.01 -15.53 20.72
C LEU A 765 -26.76 -14.30 21.20
N ASP A 766 -26.82 -13.26 20.40
CA ASP A 766 -27.55 -12.03 20.72
C ASP A 766 -29.04 -12.28 20.68
N GLU A 767 -29.54 -13.01 19.66
CA GLU A 767 -30.97 -13.31 19.53
C GLU A 767 -31.20 -14.70 18.90
N ILE A 768 -32.24 -15.39 19.41
CA ILE A 768 -32.79 -16.61 18.81
C ILE A 768 -34.08 -16.22 18.13
N VAL A 769 -34.13 -16.31 16.82
CA VAL A 769 -35.18 -15.77 15.98
C VAL A 769 -36.04 -16.90 15.42
N PHE A 770 -37.34 -16.85 15.70
CA PHE A 770 -38.31 -17.84 15.25
C PHE A 770 -39.02 -17.35 13.99
N TYR A 771 -38.95 -18.14 12.93
CA TYR A 771 -39.65 -17.87 11.68
C TYR A 771 -41.00 -18.55 11.62
N LYS A 772 -42.06 -17.78 11.34
CA LYS A 772 -43.41 -18.32 11.15
C LYS A 772 -43.56 -18.93 9.76
N PRO A 773 -44.45 -19.93 9.60
CA PRO A 773 -44.89 -20.36 8.27
C PRO A 773 -45.52 -19.19 7.50
N LEU A 774 -45.39 -19.20 6.18
CA LEU A 774 -45.96 -18.18 5.32
C LEU A 774 -47.47 -18.35 5.18
N THR A 775 -48.25 -17.28 5.20
CA THR A 775 -49.66 -17.26 4.86
C THR A 775 -49.87 -17.14 3.36
N LYS A 776 -51.11 -17.40 2.86
CA LYS A 776 -51.42 -17.21 1.44
C LYS A 776 -51.19 -15.77 0.97
N ASP A 777 -51.50 -14.79 1.83
CA ASP A 777 -51.26 -13.38 1.53
C ASP A 777 -49.77 -13.07 1.41
N ASN A 778 -48.92 -13.61 2.30
CA ASN A 778 -47.47 -13.49 2.22
C ASN A 778 -46.96 -14.08 0.91
N VAL A 779 -47.50 -15.24 0.50
CA VAL A 779 -47.08 -15.90 -0.75
C VAL A 779 -47.47 -15.06 -1.97
N THR A 780 -48.62 -14.39 -1.96
CA THR A 780 -49.03 -13.46 -3.02
C THR A 780 -48.00 -12.34 -3.19
N HIS A 781 -47.59 -11.69 -2.12
CA HIS A 781 -46.54 -10.67 -2.15
C HIS A 781 -45.18 -11.21 -2.64
N ILE A 782 -44.82 -12.44 -2.25
CA ILE A 782 -43.59 -13.07 -2.75
C ILE A 782 -43.65 -13.29 -4.28
N ILE A 783 -44.80 -13.67 -4.82
CA ILE A 783 -45.01 -13.81 -6.27
C ILE A 783 -44.85 -12.43 -6.96
N ASP A 784 -45.36 -11.36 -6.35
CA ASP A 784 -45.16 -10.00 -6.90
C ASP A 784 -43.72 -9.57 -6.93
N LEU A 785 -42.93 -9.87 -5.87
CA LEU A 785 -41.48 -9.64 -5.84
C LEU A 785 -40.74 -10.44 -6.92
N MET A 786 -41.14 -11.71 -7.13
CA MET A 786 -40.56 -12.54 -8.18
C MET A 786 -40.90 -12.03 -9.59
N ALA A 787 -42.12 -11.50 -9.78
CA ALA A 787 -42.52 -10.86 -11.03
C ALA A 787 -41.75 -9.56 -11.26
N ALA A 788 -41.51 -8.76 -10.23
CA ALA A 788 -40.68 -7.57 -10.31
C ALA A 788 -39.20 -7.89 -10.68
N GLU A 789 -38.67 -9.00 -10.11
CA GLU A 789 -37.33 -9.49 -10.46
C GLU A 789 -37.27 -9.93 -11.95
N LEU A 790 -38.32 -10.61 -12.45
CA LEU A 790 -38.45 -10.99 -13.84
C LEU A 790 -38.53 -9.75 -14.76
N ASN A 791 -39.32 -8.75 -14.38
CA ASN A 791 -39.43 -7.47 -15.11
C ASN A 791 -38.07 -6.77 -15.21
N ARG A 792 -37.27 -6.77 -14.16
CA ARG A 792 -35.90 -6.20 -14.17
C ARG A 792 -35.01 -6.94 -15.17
N ARG A 793 -35.13 -8.25 -15.33
CA ARG A 793 -34.39 -9.03 -16.33
C ARG A 793 -34.88 -8.82 -17.76
N LEU A 794 -36.14 -8.42 -17.92
CA LEU A 794 -36.75 -8.15 -19.22
C LEU A 794 -36.64 -6.68 -19.64
N SER A 795 -36.17 -5.79 -18.77
CA SER A 795 -36.02 -4.35 -19.07
C SER A 795 -35.13 -4.06 -20.28
N ASP A 796 -34.05 -4.84 -20.48
CA ASP A 796 -33.18 -4.72 -21.64
C ASP A 796 -33.92 -5.01 -22.99
N LYS A 797 -35.02 -5.75 -22.91
CA LYS A 797 -35.88 -6.05 -24.05
C LYS A 797 -37.11 -5.13 -24.14
N GLN A 798 -37.21 -4.19 -23.20
CA GLN A 798 -38.36 -3.28 -23.06
C GLN A 798 -39.69 -4.02 -22.93
N LEU A 799 -39.70 -5.17 -22.24
CA LEU A 799 -40.89 -5.97 -22.00
C LEU A 799 -41.29 -5.92 -20.52
N THR A 800 -42.58 -5.88 -20.26
CA THR A 800 -43.14 -5.91 -18.90
C THR A 800 -44.06 -7.11 -18.75
N VAL A 801 -43.99 -7.81 -17.61
CA VAL A 801 -44.87 -8.94 -17.27
C VAL A 801 -45.82 -8.51 -16.17
N ASN A 802 -47.12 -8.77 -16.35
CA ASN A 802 -48.15 -8.55 -15.34
C ASN A 802 -48.90 -9.85 -15.09
N LEU A 803 -48.96 -10.26 -13.77
CA LEU A 803 -49.69 -11.43 -13.36
C LEU A 803 -51.07 -11.04 -12.84
N THR A 804 -52.17 -11.61 -13.42
CA THR A 804 -53.51 -11.38 -12.92
C THR A 804 -53.73 -12.09 -11.54
N ASP A 805 -54.66 -11.60 -10.76
CA ASP A 805 -54.97 -12.24 -9.45
C ASP A 805 -55.37 -13.72 -9.60
N ARG A 806 -56.08 -14.07 -10.66
CA ARG A 806 -56.41 -15.47 -10.99
C ARG A 806 -55.17 -16.32 -11.27
N ALA A 807 -54.18 -15.72 -11.97
CA ALA A 807 -52.92 -16.43 -12.22
C ALA A 807 -52.13 -16.64 -10.92
N LYS A 808 -52.12 -15.63 -10.04
CA LYS A 808 -51.45 -15.75 -8.71
C LYS A 808 -52.13 -16.82 -7.85
N GLU A 809 -53.47 -16.82 -7.76
CA GLU A 809 -54.20 -17.87 -7.02
C GLU A 809 -53.91 -19.26 -7.55
N HIS A 810 -53.89 -19.44 -8.86
CA HIS A 810 -53.55 -20.72 -9.49
C HIS A 810 -52.11 -21.16 -9.18
N ILE A 811 -51.17 -20.25 -9.18
CA ILE A 811 -49.76 -20.50 -8.84
C ILE A 811 -49.65 -20.94 -7.37
N ILE A 812 -50.35 -20.27 -6.46
CA ILE A 812 -50.38 -20.59 -5.03
C ILE A 812 -50.97 -22.00 -4.83
N ASP A 813 -52.12 -22.29 -5.38
CA ASP A 813 -52.79 -23.60 -5.19
C ASP A 813 -52.00 -24.76 -5.83
N SER A 814 -51.21 -24.49 -6.87
CA SER A 814 -50.42 -25.50 -7.58
C SER A 814 -49.01 -25.73 -7.00
N ALA A 815 -48.42 -24.73 -6.36
CA ALA A 815 -46.98 -24.75 -6.02
C ALA A 815 -46.69 -24.42 -4.55
N TYR A 816 -47.65 -23.91 -3.77
CA TYR A 816 -47.42 -23.62 -2.36
C TYR A 816 -47.68 -24.84 -1.47
N ASP A 817 -46.71 -25.14 -0.61
CA ASP A 817 -46.80 -26.17 0.43
C ASP A 817 -46.26 -25.55 1.72
N PRO A 818 -47.06 -25.60 2.84
CA PRO A 818 -46.68 -25.06 4.13
C PRO A 818 -45.35 -25.61 4.68
N ILE A 819 -44.98 -26.85 4.31
CA ILE A 819 -43.77 -27.54 4.77
C ILE A 819 -42.54 -27.01 4.04
N TYR A 820 -42.65 -26.75 2.72
CA TYR A 820 -41.57 -26.33 1.85
C TYR A 820 -41.52 -24.83 1.59
N GLY A 821 -42.55 -24.08 2.07
CA GLY A 821 -42.68 -22.63 1.97
C GLY A 821 -42.70 -22.11 0.53
N ALA A 822 -41.97 -21.03 0.27
CA ALA A 822 -41.90 -20.40 -1.06
C ALA A 822 -40.89 -21.06 -2.03
N ARG A 823 -40.13 -22.07 -1.61
CA ARG A 823 -39.08 -22.70 -2.44
C ARG A 823 -39.65 -23.37 -3.71
N PRO A 824 -40.78 -24.08 -3.69
CA PRO A 824 -41.41 -24.66 -4.88
C PRO A 824 -41.95 -23.60 -5.85
N LEU A 825 -42.37 -22.43 -5.36
CA LEU A 825 -42.94 -21.35 -6.20
C LEU A 825 -41.94 -20.84 -7.26
N ARG A 826 -40.67 -20.63 -6.88
CA ARG A 826 -39.63 -20.15 -7.79
C ARG A 826 -39.43 -21.14 -8.95
N ARG A 827 -39.39 -22.44 -8.63
CA ARG A 827 -39.24 -23.50 -9.64
C ARG A 827 -40.47 -23.56 -10.55
N TYR A 828 -41.68 -23.42 -9.98
CA TYR A 828 -42.91 -23.40 -10.76
C TYR A 828 -42.98 -22.20 -11.73
N LEU A 829 -42.68 -21.02 -11.25
CA LEU A 829 -42.62 -19.81 -12.08
C LEU A 829 -41.62 -19.97 -13.25
N GLN A 830 -40.46 -20.53 -13.00
CA GLN A 830 -39.43 -20.77 -14.02
C GLN A 830 -39.96 -21.78 -15.09
N HIS A 831 -40.50 -22.86 -14.66
CA HIS A 831 -40.93 -23.94 -15.56
C HIS A 831 -42.21 -23.60 -16.31
N THR A 832 -43.10 -22.81 -15.74
CA THR A 832 -44.37 -22.43 -16.40
C THR A 832 -44.30 -21.04 -16.98
N VAL A 833 -44.25 -20.00 -16.18
CA VAL A 833 -44.40 -18.60 -16.63
C VAL A 833 -43.22 -18.18 -17.51
N GLU A 834 -41.98 -18.34 -17.03
CA GLU A 834 -40.80 -17.94 -17.80
C GLU A 834 -40.67 -18.74 -19.11
N THR A 835 -41.02 -20.03 -19.11
CA THR A 835 -41.02 -20.87 -20.29
C THR A 835 -42.08 -20.43 -21.32
N LEU A 836 -43.30 -20.06 -20.86
CA LEU A 836 -44.36 -19.55 -21.74
C LEU A 836 -43.96 -18.19 -22.40
N ILE A 837 -43.37 -17.29 -21.58
CA ILE A 837 -42.89 -16.01 -22.05
C ILE A 837 -41.74 -16.22 -23.06
N SER A 838 -40.78 -17.07 -22.76
CA SER A 838 -39.64 -17.37 -23.64
C SER A 838 -40.09 -17.92 -24.98
N ARG A 839 -41.11 -18.78 -25.02
CA ARG A 839 -41.66 -19.30 -26.28
C ARG A 839 -42.26 -18.20 -27.14
N LYS A 840 -43.00 -17.26 -26.53
CA LYS A 840 -43.58 -16.12 -27.26
C LYS A 840 -42.52 -15.15 -27.81
N ILE A 841 -41.48 -14.88 -27.00
CA ILE A 841 -40.38 -14.04 -27.46
C ILE A 841 -39.64 -14.70 -28.64
N ILE A 842 -39.31 -16.00 -28.55
CA ILE A 842 -38.62 -16.73 -29.63
C ILE A 842 -39.52 -16.89 -30.89
N ALA A 843 -40.83 -17.02 -30.71
CA ALA A 843 -41.76 -17.10 -31.83
C ALA A 843 -41.98 -15.74 -32.57
N GLY A 844 -41.40 -14.65 -32.00
CA GLY A 844 -41.61 -13.30 -32.60
C GLY A 844 -43.03 -12.77 -32.41
N GLU A 845 -43.77 -13.29 -31.42
CA GLU A 845 -45.16 -12.85 -31.14
C GLU A 845 -45.22 -11.65 -30.18
N VAL A 846 -44.07 -11.08 -29.82
CA VAL A 846 -43.92 -9.99 -28.86
C VAL A 846 -43.01 -8.92 -29.46
N GLU A 847 -43.45 -7.67 -29.43
CA GLU A 847 -42.67 -6.50 -29.88
C GLU A 847 -42.10 -5.73 -28.68
N GLN A 848 -41.07 -4.90 -28.91
CA GLN A 848 -40.53 -4.00 -27.88
C GLN A 848 -41.61 -3.02 -27.41
N GLY A 849 -41.77 -2.90 -26.09
CA GLY A 849 -42.81 -2.05 -25.48
C GLY A 849 -44.09 -2.81 -25.06
N ASP A 850 -44.21 -4.11 -25.44
CA ASP A 850 -45.39 -4.89 -25.07
C ASP A 850 -45.43 -5.25 -23.57
N THR A 851 -46.65 -5.26 -23.00
CA THR A 851 -46.94 -5.82 -21.69
C THR A 851 -47.50 -7.22 -21.83
N LEU A 852 -46.82 -8.19 -21.23
CA LEU A 852 -47.21 -9.61 -21.23
C LEU A 852 -48.14 -9.87 -20.03
N ALA A 853 -49.43 -9.99 -20.29
CA ALA A 853 -50.41 -10.39 -19.27
C ALA A 853 -50.46 -11.91 -19.16
N VAL A 854 -50.14 -12.41 -17.96
CA VAL A 854 -50.23 -13.83 -17.57
C VAL A 854 -51.56 -14.02 -16.86
N ASP A 855 -52.45 -14.85 -17.41
CA ASP A 855 -53.78 -15.14 -16.86
C ASP A 855 -53.98 -16.66 -16.76
N CYS A 856 -54.96 -17.08 -15.90
CA CYS A 856 -55.38 -18.46 -15.78
C CYS A 856 -56.70 -18.68 -16.52
N ARG A 857 -56.71 -19.55 -17.54
CA ARG A 857 -57.93 -19.98 -18.26
C ARG A 857 -58.00 -21.48 -18.30
N ASP A 858 -59.19 -21.99 -17.94
CA ASP A 858 -59.44 -23.46 -17.90
C ASP A 858 -58.42 -24.28 -17.10
N GLY A 859 -57.88 -23.71 -16.03
CA GLY A 859 -56.91 -24.38 -15.19
C GLY A 859 -55.50 -24.41 -15.76
N ALA A 860 -55.18 -23.62 -16.77
CA ALA A 860 -53.85 -23.48 -17.34
C ALA A 860 -53.42 -22.00 -17.48
N LEU A 861 -52.13 -21.75 -17.21
CA LEU A 861 -51.57 -20.40 -17.38
C LEU A 861 -51.39 -20.09 -18.87
N THR A 862 -51.85 -18.94 -19.25
CA THR A 862 -51.75 -18.41 -20.63
C THR A 862 -51.11 -17.03 -20.60
N VAL A 863 -50.28 -16.72 -21.62
CA VAL A 863 -49.63 -15.43 -21.80
C VAL A 863 -50.18 -14.74 -23.04
N SER A 864 -50.66 -13.51 -22.90
CA SER A 864 -51.11 -12.65 -23.97
C SER A 864 -50.31 -11.35 -24.00
N ALA A 865 -49.91 -10.93 -25.19
CA ALA A 865 -49.31 -9.61 -25.35
C ALA A 865 -50.44 -8.56 -25.43
N VAL A 866 -50.30 -7.55 -24.57
CA VAL A 866 -51.19 -6.39 -24.56
C VAL A 866 -50.35 -5.20 -25.04
N ARG A 867 -50.71 -4.64 -26.23
CA ARG A 867 -50.08 -3.42 -26.71
C ARG A 867 -50.58 -2.24 -25.90
N VAL A 868 -49.71 -1.45 -25.35
CA VAL A 868 -50.01 -0.15 -24.78
C VAL A 868 -50.10 0.78 -25.96
N GLU A 869 -51.34 1.28 -26.28
CA GLU A 869 -51.59 2.29 -27.29
C GLU A 869 -50.94 3.64 -26.94
#